data_483ac5933362ea9f8bdd9c20e8dd6245
#
_entry.id   483ac5933362ea9f8bdd9c20e8dd6245
#
_cell.length_a   1.000
_cell.length_b   1.000
_cell.length_c   1.000
_cell.angle_alpha   90.00
_cell.angle_beta   90.00
_cell.angle_gamma   90.00
#
_symmetry.space_group_name_H-M   'P 1'
#
loop_
_entity.id
_entity.type
_entity.pdbx_description
1 polymer ?
#
loop_
_entity_poly.entity_id
_entity_poly.type
_entity_poly.pdbx_seq_one_letter_code
_entity_poly.pdbx_strand_id
1 'polypeptide(L)'
;MVTAVNRVFEQAEQHFAAGAFLFRQGDENPMPFLPVQARGRSEVWQCNGERAPALTAWLLESEEPLTGDVYRREMAERCASEMTALLQAGQQGSAGFAHSDKPFASVRPADMAVLVRTGREAQLIRDALAARGVRSVYLSDKDSVLATQQAQDVLRWLRACAEPGNDRLLRAALASHSLHLNWQALDQLNQDERLWERRVDQFRDYRRIWQRQGVLPMLHRLLHDFELPARLQQQDDGERALTNLLHLAELLQRAARELDGEQALIRHLAELVRRADEGAAEEQVLRLESDAELVKVVTIHKSKGLEYPLVFLPFICLSRPVRADQPLRLSDGWVLKPDADQVAEADRERLGEDLRLLYVALTRARHACWLGMADLKSGKNKQSVLHHSAIAWLLGGGAALESSGQLKDWLARWQPDGEVVALQAAPEVCDERLAQLNDGPALVDARSPSHGRFDSWWIGSYSALALSGESTDSALAEWIADDERQSRFVPLRRGEQASIHRFPRGPQPGTFLHGLLELAAQEGFAALQDAERCRRWLAPRCQRRGWGEWSDCLSDWLGQLLQRPGLVPESTLALGELPPSRYQSEMAFMFAASKVDVQQIDRLVTAMTLDGMPRPALQRDRLNGLFKGYIDLVLEHEGRYYVLDYKSNWLGATPADYSEAAMSRALLEHRYDLQYVFYLLALHRQLQARLPDYDYDRHIGGALYWFVRGVDAENGGICHQRPPRELIETLDRLFAGQPVEEIDHAG
;
A
#
# COMPACT_ATOMS: atom_id res chain seq x y z
N MET A 1 0.76 -2.03 -41.56
CA MET A 1 -0.22 -2.75 -40.72
C MET A 1 -1.66 -2.66 -41.23
N VAL A 2 -2.27 -1.48 -41.40
CA VAL A 2 -3.68 -1.36 -41.84
C VAL A 2 -3.97 -2.15 -43.11
N THR A 3 -3.14 -2.01 -44.15
CA THR A 3 -3.27 -2.76 -45.40
C THR A 3 -3.19 -4.28 -45.20
N ALA A 4 -2.31 -4.75 -44.29
CA ALA A 4 -2.20 -6.17 -43.99
C ALA A 4 -3.44 -6.72 -43.26
N VAL A 5 -3.95 -5.99 -42.28
CA VAL A 5 -5.18 -6.37 -41.55
C VAL A 5 -6.39 -6.37 -42.47
N ASN A 6 -6.55 -5.29 -43.30
CA ASN A 6 -7.61 -5.23 -44.29
C ASN A 6 -7.57 -6.45 -45.21
N ARG A 7 -6.40 -6.78 -45.80
CA ARG A 7 -6.23 -7.93 -46.71
C ARG A 7 -6.68 -9.24 -46.08
N VAL A 8 -6.24 -9.50 -44.84
CA VAL A 8 -6.57 -10.74 -44.11
C VAL A 8 -8.08 -10.87 -43.87
N PHE A 9 -8.72 -9.80 -43.39
CA PHE A 9 -10.14 -9.83 -43.04
C PHE A 9 -11.07 -9.66 -44.25
N GLU A 10 -10.72 -8.87 -45.26
CA GLU A 10 -11.49 -8.74 -46.51
C GLU A 10 -11.55 -10.07 -47.24
N GLN A 11 -10.42 -10.80 -47.31
CA GLN A 11 -10.39 -12.12 -47.91
C GLN A 11 -11.40 -13.07 -47.25
N ALA A 12 -11.42 -13.12 -45.91
CA ALA A 12 -12.36 -13.95 -45.18
C ALA A 12 -13.82 -13.46 -45.35
N GLU A 13 -14.02 -12.13 -45.39
CA GLU A 13 -15.34 -11.52 -45.58
C GLU A 13 -15.95 -11.85 -46.96
N GLN A 14 -15.13 -11.82 -47.99
CA GLN A 14 -15.58 -12.03 -49.35
C GLN A 14 -15.73 -13.51 -49.73
N HIS A 15 -14.90 -14.40 -49.20
CA HIS A 15 -14.81 -15.78 -49.65
C HIS A 15 -15.54 -16.80 -48.75
N PHE A 16 -15.82 -16.46 -47.47
CA PHE A 16 -16.45 -17.41 -46.59
C PHE A 16 -17.92 -17.07 -46.31
N ALA A 17 -18.77 -18.13 -46.31
CA ALA A 17 -20.23 -17.97 -46.20
C ALA A 17 -20.67 -17.21 -44.93
N ALA A 18 -19.96 -17.39 -43.80
CA ALA A 18 -20.30 -16.74 -42.54
C ALA A 18 -19.60 -15.38 -42.34
N GLY A 19 -18.79 -14.92 -43.32
CA GLY A 19 -18.01 -13.68 -43.22
C GLY A 19 -16.81 -13.78 -42.27
N ALA A 20 -16.10 -12.66 -42.09
CA ALA A 20 -14.87 -12.62 -41.30
C ALA A 20 -15.14 -12.86 -39.78
N PHE A 21 -16.30 -12.42 -39.26
CA PHE A 21 -16.64 -12.46 -37.84
C PHE A 21 -17.80 -13.40 -37.48
N LEU A 22 -18.20 -14.29 -38.40
CA LEU A 22 -19.28 -15.28 -38.22
C LEU A 22 -20.71 -14.69 -38.05
N PHE A 23 -20.93 -13.44 -38.45
CA PHE A 23 -22.24 -12.80 -38.31
C PHE A 23 -23.10 -12.92 -39.56
N ARG A 24 -22.57 -13.28 -40.73
CA ARG A 24 -23.34 -13.43 -41.94
C ARG A 24 -24.25 -14.65 -41.89
N GLN A 25 -25.55 -14.43 -42.19
CA GLN A 25 -26.58 -15.44 -42.32
C GLN A 25 -27.32 -15.23 -43.65
N GLY A 26 -26.99 -16.07 -44.62
CA GLY A 26 -27.49 -15.84 -46.00
C GLY A 26 -27.00 -14.51 -46.55
N ASP A 27 -27.93 -13.66 -46.98
CA ASP A 27 -27.67 -12.34 -47.55
C ASP A 27 -27.50 -11.23 -46.49
N GLU A 28 -27.86 -11.50 -45.25
CA GLU A 28 -27.76 -10.53 -44.16
C GLU A 28 -26.46 -10.67 -43.40
N ASN A 29 -25.74 -9.57 -43.21
CA ASN A 29 -24.57 -9.47 -42.32
C ASN A 29 -24.66 -8.23 -41.46
N PRO A 30 -25.14 -8.38 -40.18
CA PRO A 30 -25.31 -7.26 -39.28
C PRO A 30 -23.98 -6.60 -38.84
N MET A 31 -22.85 -7.28 -38.98
CA MET A 31 -21.51 -6.77 -38.63
C MET A 31 -20.46 -7.19 -39.66
N PRO A 32 -20.51 -6.64 -40.89
CA PRO A 32 -19.51 -6.93 -41.92
C PRO A 32 -18.16 -6.32 -41.55
N PHE A 33 -17.09 -6.95 -42.02
CA PHE A 33 -15.79 -6.30 -41.98
C PHE A 33 -15.76 -5.15 -42.97
N LEU A 34 -15.48 -3.92 -42.50
CA LEU A 34 -15.30 -2.73 -43.30
C LEU A 34 -13.81 -2.33 -43.29
N PRO A 35 -13.13 -2.29 -44.45
CA PRO A 35 -11.75 -1.88 -44.51
C PRO A 35 -11.59 -0.42 -44.09
N VAL A 36 -10.53 -0.15 -43.36
CA VAL A 36 -10.18 1.21 -42.90
C VAL A 36 -9.01 1.78 -43.69
N GLN A 37 -8.97 3.10 -43.85
CA GLN A 37 -7.89 3.78 -44.49
C GLN A 37 -6.80 4.18 -43.50
N ALA A 38 -5.53 3.92 -43.83
CA ALA A 38 -4.42 4.37 -43.04
C ALA A 38 -4.22 5.89 -43.20
N ARG A 39 -4.07 6.61 -42.09
CA ARG A 39 -3.69 8.03 -42.13
C ARG A 39 -2.26 8.26 -42.56
N GLY A 40 -1.42 7.22 -42.51
CA GLY A 40 0.02 7.28 -42.75
C GLY A 40 0.80 7.77 -41.50
N ARG A 41 2.01 7.28 -41.37
CA ARG A 41 3.00 7.74 -40.39
C ARG A 41 4.28 8.09 -41.12
N SER A 42 5.03 9.05 -40.60
CA SER A 42 6.33 9.45 -41.15
C SER A 42 7.44 8.48 -40.78
N GLU A 43 7.22 7.59 -39.82
CA GLU A 43 8.18 6.59 -39.40
C GLU A 43 7.99 5.29 -40.17
N VAL A 44 9.09 4.69 -40.60
CA VAL A 44 9.10 3.42 -41.33
C VAL A 44 10.03 2.44 -40.61
N TRP A 45 9.50 1.26 -40.29
CA TRP A 45 10.30 0.16 -39.74
C TRP A 45 11.23 -0.40 -40.81
N GLN A 46 12.51 -0.45 -40.49
CA GLN A 46 13.55 -0.96 -41.36
C GLN A 46 14.46 -1.94 -40.65
N CYS A 47 14.90 -2.95 -41.37
CA CYS A 47 15.93 -3.89 -40.94
C CYS A 47 16.97 -4.01 -42.11
N ASN A 48 18.25 -3.87 -41.77
CA ASN A 48 19.37 -3.87 -42.73
C ASN A 48 19.20 -2.85 -43.89
N GLY A 49 18.62 -1.69 -43.60
CA GLY A 49 18.40 -0.60 -44.57
C GLY A 49 17.20 -0.78 -45.50
N GLU A 50 16.50 -1.92 -45.41
CA GLU A 50 15.32 -2.21 -46.24
C GLU A 50 14.04 -2.08 -45.38
N ARG A 51 12.95 -1.71 -46.06
CA ARG A 51 11.62 -1.68 -45.42
C ARG A 51 11.17 -3.11 -45.15
N ALA A 52 10.95 -3.44 -43.88
CA ALA A 52 10.45 -4.75 -43.50
C ALA A 52 8.93 -4.90 -43.71
N PRO A 53 8.44 -6.14 -43.95
CA PRO A 53 7.01 -6.42 -44.07
C PRO A 53 6.21 -6.00 -42.84
N ALA A 54 4.97 -5.58 -43.10
CA ALA A 54 4.07 -5.20 -41.99
C ALA A 54 3.55 -6.40 -41.18
N LEU A 55 3.31 -7.53 -41.84
CA LEU A 55 2.86 -8.77 -41.22
C LEU A 55 3.75 -9.91 -41.71
N THR A 56 4.33 -10.64 -40.77
CA THR A 56 5.17 -11.82 -41.04
C THR A 56 4.56 -13.06 -40.39
N ALA A 57 4.24 -14.07 -41.20
CA ALA A 57 3.82 -15.38 -40.69
C ALA A 57 5.03 -16.30 -40.62
N TRP A 58 5.40 -16.73 -39.43
CA TRP A 58 6.44 -17.73 -39.18
C TRP A 58 5.83 -19.12 -39.24
N LEU A 59 6.16 -19.91 -40.21
CA LEU A 59 5.68 -21.27 -40.35
C LEU A 59 6.68 -22.26 -39.67
N LEU A 60 6.24 -22.93 -38.65
CA LEU A 60 6.94 -24.05 -38.02
C LEU A 60 6.52 -25.34 -38.75
N GLU A 61 7.34 -25.75 -39.71
CA GLU A 61 7.11 -26.97 -40.48
C GLU A 61 7.39 -28.21 -39.64
N SER A 62 6.50 -29.21 -39.68
CA SER A 62 6.65 -30.52 -38.99
C SER A 62 6.01 -31.59 -39.84
N GLU A 63 6.58 -32.83 -39.78
CA GLU A 63 6.03 -33.95 -40.50
C GLU A 63 4.67 -34.42 -40.01
N GLU A 64 4.41 -34.25 -38.68
CA GLU A 64 3.13 -34.52 -38.04
C GLU A 64 2.67 -33.28 -37.28
N PRO A 65 1.34 -33.05 -37.11
CA PRO A 65 0.82 -31.97 -36.32
C PRO A 65 1.38 -32.00 -34.89
N LEU A 66 1.72 -30.83 -34.36
CA LEU A 66 2.32 -30.67 -33.03
C LEU A 66 1.27 -30.67 -31.92
N THR A 67 1.65 -31.09 -30.74
CA THR A 67 0.79 -30.84 -29.55
C THR A 67 0.89 -29.40 -29.12
N GLY A 68 -0.18 -28.85 -28.51
CA GLY A 68 -0.20 -27.47 -28.05
C GLY A 68 0.93 -27.09 -27.07
N ASP A 69 1.43 -28.06 -26.26
CA ASP A 69 2.53 -27.83 -25.33
C ASP A 69 3.90 -27.77 -26.02
N VAL A 70 4.09 -28.57 -27.05
CA VAL A 70 5.32 -28.54 -27.88
C VAL A 70 5.34 -27.22 -28.66
N TYR A 71 4.23 -26.90 -29.32
CA TYR A 71 4.09 -25.65 -30.05
C TYR A 71 4.37 -24.41 -29.18
N ARG A 72 3.83 -24.37 -27.93
CA ARG A 72 4.10 -23.22 -27.04
C ARG A 72 5.59 -23.07 -26.71
N ARG A 73 6.26 -24.17 -26.37
CA ARG A 73 7.69 -24.13 -26.06
C ARG A 73 8.55 -23.73 -27.26
N GLU A 74 8.33 -24.39 -28.38
CA GLU A 74 9.07 -24.10 -29.63
C GLU A 74 8.90 -22.67 -30.07
N MET A 75 7.66 -22.17 -30.08
CA MET A 75 7.40 -20.81 -30.54
C MET A 75 7.84 -19.74 -29.53
N ALA A 76 7.86 -20.02 -28.23
CA ALA A 76 8.44 -19.13 -27.23
C ALA A 76 9.94 -18.95 -27.45
N GLU A 77 10.66 -20.05 -27.63
CA GLU A 77 12.11 -20.02 -27.87
C GLU A 77 12.47 -19.30 -29.18
N ARG A 78 11.76 -19.61 -30.27
CA ARG A 78 11.98 -19.00 -31.60
C ARG A 78 11.62 -17.52 -31.60
N CYS A 79 10.52 -17.14 -30.95
CA CYS A 79 10.13 -15.74 -30.81
C CYS A 79 11.18 -14.97 -30.00
N ALA A 80 11.66 -15.52 -28.88
CA ALA A 80 12.69 -14.88 -28.07
C ALA A 80 14.03 -14.77 -28.83
N SER A 81 14.40 -15.77 -29.66
CA SER A 81 15.58 -15.72 -30.51
C SER A 81 15.51 -14.56 -31.51
N GLU A 82 14.40 -14.45 -32.24
CA GLU A 82 14.19 -13.36 -33.19
C GLU A 82 14.19 -11.98 -32.52
N MET A 83 13.49 -11.84 -31.38
CA MET A 83 13.50 -10.59 -30.65
C MET A 83 14.90 -10.20 -30.20
N THR A 84 15.71 -11.15 -29.79
CA THR A 84 17.11 -10.94 -29.41
C THR A 84 17.95 -10.51 -30.63
N ALA A 85 17.78 -11.18 -31.77
CA ALA A 85 18.47 -10.82 -32.99
C ALA A 85 18.11 -9.39 -33.49
N LEU A 86 16.82 -9.03 -33.40
CA LEU A 86 16.37 -7.66 -33.74
C LEU A 86 16.96 -6.62 -32.78
N LEU A 87 17.07 -6.91 -31.48
CA LEU A 87 17.69 -6.02 -30.52
C LEU A 87 19.20 -5.89 -30.73
N GLN A 88 19.90 -6.97 -31.07
CA GLN A 88 21.31 -6.94 -31.44
C GLN A 88 21.52 -6.08 -32.70
N ALA A 89 20.68 -6.28 -33.73
CA ALA A 89 20.67 -5.45 -34.93
C ALA A 89 20.39 -3.97 -34.60
N GLY A 90 19.51 -3.71 -33.64
CA GLY A 90 19.27 -2.36 -33.10
C GLY A 90 20.51 -1.75 -32.45
N GLN A 91 21.23 -2.52 -31.63
CA GLN A 91 22.50 -2.08 -31.04
C GLN A 91 23.58 -1.77 -32.08
N GLN A 92 23.56 -2.49 -33.23
CA GLN A 92 24.44 -2.25 -34.34
C GLN A 92 23.95 -1.12 -35.28
N GLY A 93 22.78 -0.53 -35.03
CA GLY A 93 22.19 0.53 -35.83
C GLY A 93 21.58 0.05 -37.18
N SER A 94 21.39 -1.27 -37.34
CA SER A 94 20.84 -1.88 -38.56
C SER A 94 19.35 -2.18 -38.52
N ALA A 95 18.73 -2.18 -37.31
CA ALA A 95 17.30 -2.35 -37.15
C ALA A 95 16.71 -1.17 -36.35
N GLY A 96 15.62 -0.57 -36.83
CA GLY A 96 15.01 0.59 -36.19
C GLY A 96 13.99 1.32 -37.02
N PHE A 97 13.72 2.55 -36.66
CA PHE A 97 12.70 3.40 -37.26
C PHE A 97 13.38 4.54 -38.02
N ALA A 98 13.21 4.55 -39.35
CA ALA A 98 13.65 5.65 -40.21
C ALA A 98 12.56 6.72 -40.26
N HIS A 99 12.96 7.96 -40.17
CA HIS A 99 12.08 9.12 -40.24
C HIS A 99 12.60 10.11 -41.28
N SER A 100 11.72 10.81 -42.02
CA SER A 100 12.14 11.80 -43.04
C SER A 100 12.93 12.96 -42.44
N ASP A 101 12.58 13.39 -41.22
CA ASP A 101 13.05 14.64 -40.63
C ASP A 101 13.78 14.45 -39.30
N LYS A 102 14.02 13.20 -38.86
CA LYS A 102 14.71 12.87 -37.62
C LYS A 102 15.79 11.82 -37.85
N PRO A 103 16.83 11.75 -37.03
CA PRO A 103 17.81 10.68 -37.09
C PRO A 103 17.16 9.30 -36.93
N PHE A 104 17.79 8.28 -37.50
CA PHE A 104 17.39 6.89 -37.33
C PHE A 104 17.35 6.51 -35.86
N ALA A 105 16.24 5.94 -35.43
CA ALA A 105 16.04 5.48 -34.07
C ALA A 105 16.16 3.96 -33.99
N SER A 106 17.23 3.45 -33.37
CA SER A 106 17.44 2.02 -33.13
C SER A 106 16.30 1.42 -32.32
N VAL A 107 15.93 0.19 -32.63
CA VAL A 107 14.91 -0.55 -31.90
C VAL A 107 15.41 -0.86 -30.48
N ARG A 108 14.52 -0.74 -29.52
CA ARG A 108 14.78 -0.96 -28.09
C ARG A 108 13.78 -1.97 -27.50
N PRO A 109 14.07 -2.60 -26.36
CA PRO A 109 13.13 -3.51 -25.71
C PRO A 109 11.73 -2.92 -25.47
N ALA A 110 11.66 -1.62 -25.14
CA ALA A 110 10.38 -0.90 -24.92
C ALA A 110 9.50 -0.79 -26.18
N ASP A 111 10.08 -0.95 -27.35
CA ASP A 111 9.37 -0.89 -28.65
C ASP A 111 8.67 -2.21 -28.98
N MET A 112 8.96 -3.29 -28.24
CA MET A 112 8.47 -4.63 -28.48
C MET A 112 7.39 -5.05 -27.48
N ALA A 113 6.33 -5.69 -27.99
CA ALA A 113 5.30 -6.29 -27.16
C ALA A 113 4.97 -7.71 -27.63
N VAL A 114 4.83 -8.64 -26.69
CA VAL A 114 4.31 -9.99 -26.94
C VAL A 114 2.90 -10.08 -26.39
N LEU A 115 1.92 -10.39 -27.24
CA LEU A 115 0.54 -10.54 -26.83
C LEU A 115 0.21 -12.02 -26.61
N VAL A 116 -0.32 -12.31 -25.42
CA VAL A 116 -0.64 -13.67 -24.97
C VAL A 116 -2.09 -13.78 -24.51
N ARG A 117 -2.60 -15.00 -24.37
CA ARG A 117 -3.95 -15.27 -23.87
C ARG A 117 -3.97 -15.65 -22.37
N THR A 118 -2.88 -16.22 -21.88
CA THR A 118 -2.80 -16.80 -20.53
C THR A 118 -1.48 -16.46 -19.83
N GLY A 119 -1.50 -16.48 -18.48
CA GLY A 119 -0.29 -16.32 -17.66
C GLY A 119 0.75 -17.40 -17.92
N ARG A 120 0.34 -18.65 -18.27
CA ARG A 120 1.26 -19.73 -18.65
C ARG A 120 2.05 -19.39 -19.91
N GLU A 121 1.39 -18.82 -20.93
CA GLU A 121 2.05 -18.35 -22.15
C GLU A 121 2.99 -17.18 -21.86
N ALA A 122 2.56 -16.25 -20.98
CA ALA A 122 3.41 -15.15 -20.53
C ALA A 122 4.67 -15.66 -19.82
N GLN A 123 4.55 -16.64 -18.96
CA GLN A 123 5.71 -17.21 -18.26
C GLN A 123 6.70 -17.87 -19.23
N LEU A 124 6.23 -18.67 -20.17
CA LEU A 124 7.09 -19.35 -21.15
C LEU A 124 7.91 -18.36 -21.98
N ILE A 125 7.28 -17.28 -22.49
CA ILE A 125 8.02 -16.28 -23.28
C ILE A 125 8.98 -15.46 -22.42
N ARG A 126 8.63 -15.15 -21.17
CA ARG A 126 9.51 -14.46 -20.24
C ARG A 126 10.74 -15.28 -19.88
N ASP A 127 10.56 -16.57 -19.64
CA ASP A 127 11.66 -17.48 -19.33
C ASP A 127 12.62 -17.58 -20.55
N ALA A 128 12.07 -17.68 -21.76
CA ALA A 128 12.86 -17.73 -22.99
C ALA A 128 13.62 -16.40 -23.25
N LEU A 129 13.03 -15.24 -22.96
CA LEU A 129 13.67 -13.93 -23.06
C LEU A 129 14.77 -13.76 -21.99
N ALA A 130 14.49 -14.16 -20.74
CA ALA A 130 15.43 -14.07 -19.63
C ALA A 130 16.68 -14.94 -19.89
N ALA A 131 16.52 -16.16 -20.44
CA ALA A 131 17.64 -17.02 -20.85
C ALA A 131 18.60 -16.31 -21.83
N ARG A 132 18.07 -15.42 -22.64
CA ARG A 132 18.82 -14.60 -23.62
C ARG A 132 19.24 -13.22 -23.09
N GLY A 133 19.06 -12.95 -21.79
CA GLY A 133 19.43 -11.66 -21.17
C GLY A 133 18.52 -10.50 -21.56
N VAL A 134 17.33 -10.75 -22.14
CA VAL A 134 16.34 -9.75 -22.48
C VAL A 134 15.35 -9.60 -21.34
N ARG A 135 15.35 -8.43 -20.69
CA ARG A 135 14.42 -8.14 -19.61
C ARG A 135 13.00 -7.88 -20.13
N SER A 136 12.01 -8.44 -19.45
CA SER A 136 10.61 -8.33 -19.84
C SER A 136 9.70 -8.13 -18.62
N VAL A 137 8.58 -7.47 -18.81
CA VAL A 137 7.55 -7.28 -17.81
C VAL A 137 6.23 -7.87 -18.28
N TYR A 138 5.54 -8.60 -17.38
CA TYR A 138 4.19 -9.06 -17.65
C TYR A 138 3.18 -8.08 -17.03
N LEU A 139 2.33 -7.53 -17.88
CA LEU A 139 1.27 -6.60 -17.45
C LEU A 139 -0.04 -7.36 -17.26
N SER A 140 -0.35 -7.73 -16.02
CA SER A 140 -1.59 -8.42 -15.64
C SER A 140 -2.31 -7.64 -14.52
N ASP A 141 -3.66 -7.53 -14.60
CA ASP A 141 -4.49 -6.96 -13.53
C ASP A 141 -4.73 -7.94 -12.39
N LYS A 142 -4.36 -9.20 -12.60
CA LYS A 142 -4.62 -10.27 -11.63
C LYS A 142 -3.41 -10.64 -10.79
N ASP A 143 -2.23 -10.18 -11.18
CA ASP A 143 -1.02 -10.53 -10.47
C ASP A 143 -0.88 -9.65 -9.21
N SER A 144 -1.17 -10.24 -8.09
CA SER A 144 -1.04 -9.60 -6.78
C SER A 144 0.39 -9.73 -6.26
N VAL A 145 0.91 -8.67 -5.64
CA VAL A 145 2.18 -8.72 -4.89
C VAL A 145 2.11 -9.77 -3.77
N LEU A 146 0.91 -10.08 -3.29
CA LEU A 146 0.65 -11.09 -2.25
C LEU A 146 0.82 -12.54 -2.73
N ALA A 147 0.75 -12.79 -4.05
CA ALA A 147 1.03 -14.10 -4.65
C ALA A 147 2.52 -14.37 -4.85
N THR A 148 3.39 -13.41 -4.53
CA THR A 148 4.83 -13.52 -4.74
C THR A 148 5.55 -14.28 -3.63
N GLN A 149 6.75 -14.81 -3.93
CA GLN A 149 7.64 -15.41 -2.93
C GLN A 149 8.00 -14.40 -1.83
N GLN A 150 8.15 -13.12 -2.18
CA GLN A 150 8.47 -12.05 -1.23
C GLN A 150 7.38 -11.90 -0.16
N ALA A 151 6.11 -12.05 -0.52
CA ALA A 151 5.02 -11.99 0.46
C ALA A 151 5.09 -13.14 1.49
N GLN A 152 5.43 -14.33 1.04
CA GLN A 152 5.67 -15.49 1.92
C GLN A 152 6.85 -15.24 2.86
N ASP A 153 7.93 -14.64 2.35
CA ASP A 153 9.13 -14.36 3.11
C ASP A 153 8.89 -13.25 4.14
N VAL A 154 8.20 -12.17 3.77
CA VAL A 154 7.79 -11.11 4.71
C VAL A 154 6.91 -11.69 5.83
N LEU A 155 5.97 -12.58 5.51
CA LEU A 155 5.16 -13.26 6.54
C LEU A 155 6.00 -14.07 7.53
N ARG A 156 7.06 -14.76 7.06
CA ARG A 156 8.01 -15.47 7.93
C ARG A 156 8.79 -14.49 8.81
N TRP A 157 9.24 -13.37 8.25
CA TRP A 157 9.98 -12.34 8.99
C TRP A 157 9.13 -11.71 10.10
N LEU A 158 7.89 -11.33 9.79
CA LEU A 158 6.98 -10.77 10.78
C LEU A 158 6.73 -11.73 11.94
N ARG A 159 6.54 -13.03 11.65
CA ARG A 159 6.38 -14.06 12.71
C ARG A 159 7.61 -14.19 13.58
N ALA A 160 8.80 -14.19 13.00
CA ALA A 160 10.05 -14.26 13.74
C ALA A 160 10.32 -12.99 14.56
N CYS A 161 9.97 -11.80 14.04
CA CYS A 161 10.08 -10.55 14.79
C CYS A 161 9.08 -10.50 15.95
N ALA A 162 7.86 -11.01 15.80
CA ALA A 162 6.87 -11.06 16.88
C ALA A 162 7.27 -12.03 18.00
N GLU A 163 7.96 -13.12 17.67
CA GLU A 163 8.39 -14.16 18.61
C GLU A 163 9.88 -14.50 18.45
N PRO A 164 10.81 -13.58 18.80
CA PRO A 164 12.25 -13.77 18.54
C PRO A 164 12.89 -14.94 19.30
N GLY A 165 12.27 -15.36 20.40
CA GLY A 165 12.70 -16.51 21.19
C GLY A 165 12.22 -17.87 20.64
N ASN A 166 11.46 -17.87 19.56
CA ASN A 166 10.98 -19.09 18.93
C ASN A 166 11.95 -19.52 17.81
N ASP A 167 12.86 -20.43 18.13
CA ASP A 167 13.90 -20.92 17.24
C ASP A 167 13.37 -21.40 15.88
N ARG A 168 12.20 -22.04 15.87
CA ARG A 168 11.60 -22.55 14.64
C ARG A 168 11.21 -21.43 13.68
N LEU A 169 10.59 -20.38 14.21
CA LEU A 169 10.18 -19.22 13.42
C LEU A 169 11.39 -18.46 12.92
N LEU A 170 12.38 -18.26 13.79
CA LEU A 170 13.61 -17.56 13.43
C LEU A 170 14.40 -18.30 12.34
N ARG A 171 14.55 -19.63 12.46
CA ARG A 171 15.17 -20.46 11.42
C ARG A 171 14.42 -20.38 10.08
N ALA A 172 13.08 -20.43 10.11
CA ALA A 172 12.26 -20.30 8.91
C ALA A 172 12.42 -18.93 8.25
N ALA A 173 12.56 -17.85 9.04
CA ALA A 173 12.83 -16.51 8.54
C ALA A 173 14.22 -16.41 7.89
N LEU A 174 15.27 -16.89 8.59
CA LEU A 174 16.65 -16.85 8.10
C LEU A 174 16.86 -17.73 6.84
N ALA A 175 16.13 -18.83 6.71
CA ALA A 175 16.15 -19.70 5.54
C ALA A 175 15.24 -19.21 4.40
N SER A 176 14.62 -18.04 4.51
CA SER A 176 13.77 -17.49 3.47
C SER A 176 14.55 -17.17 2.19
N HIS A 177 13.89 -17.33 1.03
CA HIS A 177 14.52 -17.12 -0.26
C HIS A 177 15.10 -15.72 -0.41
N SER A 178 14.37 -14.69 -0.01
CA SER A 178 14.79 -13.29 -0.16
C SER A 178 15.99 -12.89 0.70
N LEU A 179 16.25 -13.55 1.85
CA LEU A 179 17.45 -13.27 2.66
C LEU A 179 18.73 -13.86 2.07
N HIS A 180 18.62 -14.80 1.16
CA HIS A 180 19.75 -15.38 0.41
C HIS A 180 20.92 -15.89 1.27
N LEU A 181 20.64 -16.41 2.46
CA LEU A 181 21.67 -17.10 3.23
C LEU A 181 21.96 -18.46 2.55
N ASN A 182 23.22 -18.69 2.22
CA ASN A 182 23.63 -19.98 1.64
C ASN A 182 23.61 -21.08 2.71
N TRP A 183 23.65 -22.34 2.26
CA TRP A 183 23.60 -23.51 3.14
C TRP A 183 24.73 -23.53 4.19
N GLN A 184 25.91 -23.04 3.83
CA GLN A 184 27.03 -22.95 4.75
C GLN A 184 26.77 -21.94 5.87
N ALA A 185 26.22 -20.77 5.56
CA ALA A 185 25.85 -19.78 6.56
C ALA A 185 24.75 -20.28 7.51
N LEU A 186 23.76 -21.02 6.96
CA LEU A 186 22.71 -21.63 7.77
C LEU A 186 23.26 -22.75 8.66
N ASP A 187 24.22 -23.55 8.18
CA ASP A 187 24.86 -24.58 8.98
C ASP A 187 25.73 -23.98 10.10
N GLN A 188 26.47 -22.91 9.82
CA GLN A 188 27.21 -22.19 10.85
C GLN A 188 26.32 -21.66 11.98
N LEU A 189 25.11 -21.19 11.69
CA LEU A 189 24.15 -20.79 12.72
C LEU A 189 23.69 -21.95 13.60
N ASN A 190 23.76 -23.20 13.11
CA ASN A 190 23.45 -24.39 13.90
C ASN A 190 24.61 -24.84 14.79
N GLN A 191 25.86 -24.52 14.39
CA GLN A 191 27.08 -24.99 15.07
C GLN A 191 27.65 -23.96 16.04
N ASP A 192 27.39 -22.63 15.83
CA ASP A 192 27.90 -21.53 16.65
C ASP A 192 26.78 -20.86 17.43
N GLU A 193 26.67 -21.16 18.72
CA GLU A 193 25.66 -20.62 19.63
C GLU A 193 25.75 -19.09 19.73
N ARG A 194 26.96 -18.49 19.67
CA ARG A 194 27.13 -17.02 19.73
C ARG A 194 26.61 -16.35 18.47
N LEU A 195 26.74 -16.99 17.31
CA LEU A 195 26.15 -16.52 16.06
C LEU A 195 24.62 -16.58 16.15
N TRP A 196 24.10 -17.64 16.73
CA TRP A 196 22.67 -17.81 16.93
C TRP A 196 22.10 -16.75 17.88
N GLU A 197 22.71 -16.55 19.05
CA GLU A 197 22.30 -15.52 20.01
C GLU A 197 22.28 -14.12 19.41
N ARG A 198 23.32 -13.75 18.62
CA ARG A 198 23.34 -12.48 17.90
C ARG A 198 22.15 -12.32 16.95
N ARG A 199 21.70 -13.38 16.29
CA ARG A 199 20.50 -13.33 15.44
C ARG A 199 19.23 -13.19 16.26
N VAL A 200 19.12 -13.88 17.37
CA VAL A 200 17.99 -13.71 18.30
C VAL A 200 17.90 -12.25 18.78
N ASP A 201 19.02 -11.67 19.22
CA ASP A 201 19.05 -10.27 19.66
C ASP A 201 18.72 -9.29 18.53
N GLN A 202 19.23 -9.54 17.33
CA GLN A 202 18.89 -8.74 16.15
C GLN A 202 17.37 -8.74 15.89
N PHE A 203 16.69 -9.89 16.01
CA PHE A 203 15.24 -9.95 15.81
C PHE A 203 14.46 -9.38 17.00
N ARG A 204 15.02 -9.40 18.22
CA ARG A 204 14.48 -8.65 19.38
C ARG A 204 14.54 -7.14 19.12
N ASP A 205 15.63 -6.65 18.51
CA ASP A 205 15.75 -5.23 18.12
C ASP A 205 14.73 -4.87 17.04
N TYR A 206 14.49 -5.73 16.04
CA TYR A 206 13.45 -5.52 15.05
C TYR A 206 12.06 -5.44 15.68
N ARG A 207 11.76 -6.31 16.66
CA ARG A 207 10.51 -6.22 17.42
C ARG A 207 10.37 -4.88 18.13
N ARG A 208 11.43 -4.40 18.80
CA ARG A 208 11.42 -3.10 19.47
C ARG A 208 11.17 -1.94 18.49
N ILE A 209 11.80 -1.98 17.33
CA ILE A 209 11.55 -0.98 16.28
C ILE A 209 10.10 -1.05 15.81
N TRP A 210 9.57 -2.26 15.58
CA TRP A 210 8.17 -2.45 15.17
C TRP A 210 7.20 -1.85 16.19
N GLN A 211 7.37 -2.14 17.46
CA GLN A 211 6.53 -1.64 18.54
C GLN A 211 6.57 -0.12 18.70
N ARG A 212 7.74 0.49 18.52
CA ARG A 212 7.94 1.94 18.73
C ARG A 212 7.67 2.80 17.50
N GLN A 213 8.05 2.32 16.34
CA GLN A 213 8.08 3.12 15.10
C GLN A 213 7.17 2.57 14.00
N GLY A 214 6.66 1.35 14.17
CA GLY A 214 5.80 0.69 13.19
C GLY A 214 6.53 -0.32 12.30
N VAL A 215 5.74 -1.04 11.50
CA VAL A 215 6.23 -2.15 10.66
C VAL A 215 7.14 -1.69 9.53
N LEU A 216 6.90 -0.52 8.93
CA LEU A 216 7.69 -0.02 7.80
C LEU A 216 9.14 0.28 8.20
N PRO A 217 9.44 1.06 9.27
CA PRO A 217 10.82 1.26 9.73
C PRO A 217 11.53 -0.03 10.11
N MET A 218 10.81 -0.98 10.71
CA MET A 218 11.35 -2.29 11.06
C MET A 218 11.77 -3.08 9.81
N LEU A 219 10.91 -3.15 8.79
CA LEU A 219 11.24 -3.83 7.54
C LEU A 219 12.41 -3.15 6.81
N HIS A 220 12.45 -1.82 6.75
CA HIS A 220 13.59 -1.09 6.18
C HIS A 220 14.90 -1.40 6.91
N ARG A 221 14.86 -1.48 8.25
CA ARG A 221 16.03 -1.85 9.05
C ARG A 221 16.48 -3.28 8.74
N LEU A 222 15.55 -4.23 8.62
CA LEU A 222 15.84 -5.60 8.22
C LEU A 222 16.47 -5.67 6.83
N LEU A 223 15.87 -4.99 5.83
CA LEU A 223 16.42 -4.94 4.47
C LEU A 223 17.86 -4.39 4.45
N HIS A 224 18.12 -3.37 5.25
CA HIS A 224 19.45 -2.75 5.37
C HIS A 224 20.47 -3.69 6.04
N ASP A 225 20.12 -4.28 7.19
CA ASP A 225 21.06 -5.10 7.98
C ASP A 225 21.44 -6.42 7.27
N PHE A 226 20.59 -6.91 6.37
CA PHE A 226 20.89 -8.04 5.49
C PHE A 226 21.43 -7.63 4.12
N GLU A 227 21.69 -6.33 3.90
CA GLU A 227 22.20 -5.77 2.64
C GLU A 227 21.37 -6.19 1.41
N LEU A 228 20.05 -6.39 1.60
CA LEU A 228 19.17 -6.95 0.56
C LEU A 228 19.15 -6.12 -0.72
N PRO A 229 19.11 -4.78 -0.71
CA PRO A 229 19.13 -4.01 -1.95
C PRO A 229 20.34 -4.33 -2.83
N ALA A 230 21.54 -4.39 -2.23
CA ALA A 230 22.77 -4.68 -2.97
C ALA A 230 22.83 -6.14 -3.47
N ARG A 231 22.35 -7.09 -2.66
CA ARG A 231 22.34 -8.51 -3.00
C ARG A 231 21.32 -8.84 -4.08
N LEU A 232 20.13 -8.27 -3.98
CA LEU A 232 19.08 -8.49 -4.97
C LEU A 232 19.44 -7.90 -6.33
N GLN A 233 20.08 -6.73 -6.39
CA GLN A 233 20.52 -6.12 -7.66
C GLN A 233 21.51 -6.97 -8.46
N GLN A 234 22.16 -7.93 -7.83
CA GLN A 234 23.07 -8.89 -8.51
C GLN A 234 22.31 -10.06 -9.17
N GLN A 235 20.99 -10.15 -9.02
CA GLN A 235 20.17 -11.23 -9.55
C GLN A 235 19.34 -10.74 -10.72
N ASP A 236 19.00 -11.64 -11.63
CA ASP A 236 18.24 -11.33 -12.84
C ASP A 236 16.88 -10.67 -12.54
N ASP A 237 16.16 -11.11 -11.50
CA ASP A 237 14.87 -10.57 -11.05
C ASP A 237 14.97 -9.71 -9.78
N GLY A 238 16.15 -9.27 -9.40
CA GLY A 238 16.41 -8.64 -8.11
C GLY A 238 15.74 -7.29 -7.92
N GLU A 239 15.69 -6.46 -8.97
CA GLU A 239 14.97 -5.19 -8.96
C GLU A 239 13.47 -5.41 -8.69
N ARG A 240 12.89 -6.46 -9.30
CA ARG A 240 11.51 -6.88 -9.06
C ARG A 240 11.27 -7.31 -7.63
N ALA A 241 12.14 -8.16 -7.11
CA ALA A 241 12.06 -8.64 -5.74
C ALA A 241 12.12 -7.50 -4.72
N LEU A 242 13.01 -6.52 -4.94
CA LEU A 242 13.13 -5.34 -4.09
C LEU A 242 11.87 -4.46 -4.16
N THR A 243 11.35 -4.21 -5.36
CA THR A 243 10.11 -3.44 -5.55
C THR A 243 8.92 -4.11 -4.85
N ASN A 244 8.80 -5.44 -4.93
CA ASN A 244 7.77 -6.19 -4.23
C ASN A 244 7.90 -6.06 -2.70
N LEU A 245 9.12 -6.16 -2.15
CA LEU A 245 9.38 -6.03 -0.72
C LEU A 245 9.00 -4.64 -0.20
N LEU A 246 9.38 -3.58 -0.92
CA LEU A 246 9.03 -2.20 -0.57
C LEU A 246 7.52 -1.96 -0.66
N HIS A 247 6.87 -2.48 -1.70
CA HIS A 247 5.42 -2.39 -1.85
C HIS A 247 4.67 -3.12 -0.71
N LEU A 248 5.10 -4.33 -0.35
CA LEU A 248 4.54 -5.07 0.79
C LEU A 248 4.71 -4.31 2.10
N ALA A 249 5.86 -3.66 2.31
CA ALA A 249 6.10 -2.87 3.51
C ALA A 249 5.14 -1.66 3.61
N GLU A 250 4.84 -1.00 2.49
CA GLU A 250 3.87 0.10 2.44
C GLU A 250 2.42 -0.39 2.69
N LEU A 251 2.03 -1.52 2.08
CA LEU A 251 0.70 -2.11 2.31
C LEU A 251 0.51 -2.49 3.77
N LEU A 252 1.53 -3.10 4.39
CA LEU A 252 1.51 -3.46 5.80
C LEU A 252 1.45 -2.24 6.71
N GLN A 253 2.15 -1.15 6.37
CA GLN A 253 2.08 0.10 7.13
C GLN A 253 0.70 0.75 7.08
N ARG A 254 0.00 0.65 5.95
CA ARG A 254 -1.40 1.12 5.85
C ARG A 254 -2.32 0.25 6.70
N ALA A 255 -2.22 -1.07 6.57
CA ALA A 255 -3.03 -2.01 7.35
C ALA A 255 -2.81 -1.85 8.87
N ALA A 256 -1.57 -1.56 9.30
CA ALA A 256 -1.24 -1.34 10.71
C ALA A 256 -1.89 -0.11 11.34
N ARG A 257 -2.46 0.82 10.53
CA ARG A 257 -3.24 1.95 11.06
C ARG A 257 -4.65 1.55 11.50
N GLU A 258 -5.15 0.45 10.96
CA GLU A 258 -6.52 -0.04 11.19
C GLU A 258 -6.54 -1.29 12.10
N LEU A 259 -5.38 -1.93 12.27
CA LEU A 259 -5.24 -3.19 13.00
C LEU A 259 -4.44 -2.98 14.29
N ASP A 260 -4.95 -3.53 15.38
CA ASP A 260 -4.30 -3.44 16.69
C ASP A 260 -3.31 -4.60 16.89
N GLY A 261 -2.03 -4.24 16.95
CA GLY A 261 -0.94 -5.11 17.39
C GLY A 261 -0.36 -6.05 16.32
N GLU A 262 0.79 -6.63 16.67
CA GLU A 262 1.62 -7.47 15.78
C GLU A 262 0.86 -8.68 15.23
N GLN A 263 0.13 -9.39 16.11
CA GLN A 263 -0.58 -10.62 15.75
C GLN A 263 -1.77 -10.38 14.80
N ALA A 264 -2.43 -9.23 14.91
CA ALA A 264 -3.52 -8.86 14.00
C ALA A 264 -2.96 -8.62 12.58
N LEU A 265 -1.84 -7.92 12.46
CA LEU A 265 -1.18 -7.68 11.19
C LEU A 265 -0.65 -8.96 10.53
N ILE A 266 -0.06 -9.88 11.33
CA ILE A 266 0.40 -11.19 10.85
C ILE A 266 -0.77 -12.02 10.31
N ARG A 267 -1.90 -12.08 11.04
CA ARG A 267 -3.09 -12.82 10.58
C ARG A 267 -3.66 -12.19 9.31
N HIS A 268 -3.71 -10.88 9.24
CA HIS A 268 -4.17 -10.16 8.06
C HIS A 268 -3.33 -10.50 6.81
N LEU A 269 -1.99 -10.40 6.91
CA LEU A 269 -1.12 -10.77 5.79
C LEU A 269 -1.27 -12.24 5.41
N ALA A 270 -1.35 -13.16 6.39
CA ALA A 270 -1.52 -14.58 6.13
C ALA A 270 -2.82 -14.87 5.37
N GLU A 271 -3.92 -14.18 5.70
CA GLU A 271 -5.20 -14.33 5.01
C GLU A 271 -5.15 -13.74 3.59
N LEU A 272 -4.54 -12.58 3.40
CA LEU A 272 -4.34 -11.99 2.08
C LEU A 272 -3.49 -12.88 1.17
N VAL A 273 -2.39 -13.44 1.69
CA VAL A 273 -1.54 -14.39 0.94
C VAL A 273 -2.30 -15.64 0.57
N ARG A 274 -3.15 -16.16 1.45
CA ARG A 274 -3.99 -17.33 1.17
C ARG A 274 -5.02 -17.08 0.07
N ARG A 275 -5.56 -15.86 -0.01
CA ARG A 275 -6.56 -15.44 -0.99
C ARG A 275 -5.97 -14.81 -2.25
N ALA A 276 -4.66 -14.77 -2.37
CA ALA A 276 -3.99 -14.05 -3.47
C ALA A 276 -4.43 -14.49 -4.88
N ASP A 277 -4.91 -15.73 -5.03
CA ASP A 277 -5.41 -16.28 -6.30
C ASP A 277 -6.85 -15.85 -6.64
N GLU A 278 -7.61 -15.27 -5.69
CA GLU A 278 -9.01 -14.89 -5.88
C GLU A 278 -9.19 -13.56 -6.66
N GLY A 279 -8.12 -12.85 -6.90
CA GLY A 279 -8.04 -11.55 -7.59
C GLY A 279 -7.47 -10.47 -6.68
N ALA A 280 -6.70 -9.56 -7.26
CA ALA A 280 -6.05 -8.46 -6.54
C ALA A 280 -6.93 -7.20 -6.55
N ALA A 281 -7.03 -6.51 -5.42
CA ALA A 281 -7.47 -5.12 -5.41
C ALA A 281 -6.42 -4.24 -6.12
N GLU A 282 -6.82 -3.08 -6.65
CA GLU A 282 -5.93 -2.20 -7.42
C GLU A 282 -4.62 -1.84 -6.66
N GLU A 283 -4.70 -1.66 -5.34
CA GLU A 283 -3.54 -1.38 -4.49
C GLU A 283 -2.58 -2.56 -4.30
N GLN A 284 -3.04 -3.78 -4.58
CA GLN A 284 -2.26 -5.03 -4.43
C GLN A 284 -1.63 -5.48 -5.75
N VAL A 285 -1.92 -4.78 -6.85
CA VAL A 285 -1.35 -5.09 -8.17
C VAL A 285 0.15 -4.82 -8.13
N LEU A 286 0.90 -5.71 -8.76
CA LEU A 286 2.35 -5.58 -8.90
C LEU A 286 2.73 -4.22 -9.52
N ARG A 287 3.65 -3.50 -8.88
CA ARG A 287 4.21 -2.26 -9.41
C ARG A 287 5.29 -2.54 -10.44
N LEU A 288 5.42 -1.66 -11.41
CA LEU A 288 6.55 -1.69 -12.35
C LEU A 288 7.82 -1.20 -11.65
N GLU A 289 8.94 -1.83 -11.94
CA GLU A 289 10.23 -1.52 -11.30
C GLU A 289 10.78 -0.15 -11.69
N SER A 290 10.65 0.20 -12.97
CA SER A 290 11.12 1.47 -13.50
C SER A 290 10.47 1.74 -14.86
N ASP A 291 10.62 2.97 -15.39
CA ASP A 291 10.38 3.31 -16.79
C ASP A 291 11.43 2.70 -17.73
N ALA A 292 12.18 1.69 -17.26
CA ALA A 292 13.23 1.05 -18.00
C ALA A 292 12.70 0.43 -19.30
N GLU A 293 13.60 0.33 -20.25
CA GLU A 293 13.39 -0.27 -21.56
C GLU A 293 13.17 -1.79 -21.43
N LEU A 294 11.93 -2.21 -21.15
CA LEU A 294 11.54 -3.61 -20.98
C LEU A 294 10.62 -4.05 -22.12
N VAL A 295 10.80 -5.31 -22.56
CA VAL A 295 9.82 -5.96 -23.43
C VAL A 295 8.51 -6.12 -22.67
N LYS A 296 7.39 -5.72 -23.28
CA LYS A 296 6.07 -5.80 -22.68
C LYS A 296 5.38 -7.10 -23.05
N VAL A 297 5.12 -7.98 -22.08
CA VAL A 297 4.26 -9.15 -22.27
C VAL A 297 2.89 -8.79 -21.73
N VAL A 298 1.85 -8.86 -22.58
CA VAL A 298 0.51 -8.31 -22.25
C VAL A 298 -0.57 -9.30 -22.71
N THR A 299 -1.64 -9.44 -21.93
CA THR A 299 -2.79 -10.21 -22.44
C THR A 299 -3.50 -9.41 -23.53
N ILE A 300 -4.04 -10.13 -24.55
CA ILE A 300 -4.76 -9.48 -25.68
C ILE A 300 -5.88 -8.57 -25.16
N HIS A 301 -6.61 -8.99 -24.12
CA HIS A 301 -7.67 -8.18 -23.53
C HIS A 301 -7.17 -6.84 -22.99
N LYS A 302 -6.05 -6.84 -22.27
CA LYS A 302 -5.42 -5.63 -21.73
C LYS A 302 -4.80 -4.72 -22.77
N SER A 303 -4.44 -5.27 -23.91
CA SER A 303 -3.87 -4.49 -25.02
C SER A 303 -4.89 -3.58 -25.71
N LYS A 304 -6.20 -3.73 -25.40
CA LYS A 304 -7.26 -2.89 -25.97
C LYS A 304 -7.03 -1.41 -25.60
N GLY A 305 -6.97 -0.55 -26.62
CA GLY A 305 -6.69 0.88 -26.46
C GLY A 305 -5.21 1.23 -26.40
N LEU A 306 -4.30 0.26 -26.30
CA LEU A 306 -2.86 0.47 -26.37
C LEU A 306 -2.32 0.19 -27.78
N GLU A 307 -1.18 0.79 -28.11
CA GLU A 307 -0.46 0.53 -29.37
C GLU A 307 1.02 0.31 -29.07
N TYR A 308 1.62 -0.61 -29.83
CA TYR A 308 3.05 -0.93 -29.72
C TYR A 308 3.73 -0.84 -31.09
N PRO A 309 4.98 -0.38 -31.15
CA PRO A 309 5.69 -0.32 -32.44
C PRO A 309 5.77 -1.70 -33.11
N LEU A 310 6.20 -2.71 -32.39
CA LEU A 310 6.40 -4.09 -32.85
C LEU A 310 5.62 -5.07 -32.00
N VAL A 311 4.81 -5.95 -32.57
CA VAL A 311 3.96 -6.90 -31.85
C VAL A 311 4.28 -8.33 -32.29
N PHE A 312 4.38 -9.23 -31.32
CA PHE A 312 4.62 -10.66 -31.51
C PHE A 312 3.42 -11.47 -31.00
N LEU A 313 2.91 -12.37 -31.81
CA LEU A 313 1.78 -13.26 -31.54
C LEU A 313 2.21 -14.73 -31.71
N PRO A 314 3.14 -15.24 -30.87
CA PRO A 314 3.73 -16.56 -31.08
C PRO A 314 2.74 -17.70 -30.90
N PHE A 315 1.62 -17.52 -30.18
CA PHE A 315 0.70 -18.58 -29.78
C PHE A 315 -0.65 -18.53 -30.47
N ILE A 316 -0.73 -17.93 -31.66
CA ILE A 316 -1.98 -17.58 -32.31
C ILE A 316 -2.79 -18.79 -32.82
N CYS A 317 -2.14 -19.94 -33.04
CA CYS A 317 -2.79 -21.17 -33.50
C CYS A 317 -3.57 -21.93 -32.40
N LEU A 318 -3.39 -21.55 -31.14
CA LEU A 318 -4.07 -22.23 -30.04
C LEU A 318 -5.57 -21.90 -30.00
N SER A 319 -6.37 -22.93 -29.78
CA SER A 319 -7.82 -22.82 -29.53
C SER A 319 -8.21 -23.65 -28.30
N ARG A 320 -9.37 -23.35 -27.75
CA ARG A 320 -10.00 -24.10 -26.65
C ARG A 320 -11.43 -24.43 -27.02
N PRO A 321 -11.67 -25.46 -27.86
CA PRO A 321 -12.98 -25.85 -28.27
C PRO A 321 -13.89 -26.18 -27.07
N VAL A 322 -15.15 -25.89 -27.19
CA VAL A 322 -16.17 -26.25 -26.18
C VAL A 322 -16.32 -27.76 -26.13
N ARG A 323 -16.52 -28.32 -24.95
CA ARG A 323 -16.63 -29.78 -24.71
C ARG A 323 -18.00 -30.15 -24.16
N ALA A 324 -18.53 -31.27 -24.61
CA ALA A 324 -19.79 -31.82 -24.14
C ALA A 324 -19.76 -32.30 -22.67
N ASP A 325 -18.59 -32.51 -22.09
CA ASP A 325 -18.39 -32.98 -20.72
C ASP A 325 -18.44 -31.83 -19.67
N GLN A 326 -18.67 -30.58 -20.11
CA GLN A 326 -18.73 -29.42 -19.25
C GLN A 326 -20.10 -28.73 -19.33
N PRO A 327 -20.62 -28.19 -18.19
CA PRO A 327 -21.83 -27.38 -18.23
C PRO A 327 -21.61 -26.15 -19.12
N LEU A 328 -22.60 -25.86 -19.95
CA LEU A 328 -22.62 -24.71 -20.82
C LEU A 328 -23.63 -23.67 -20.33
N ARG A 329 -23.26 -22.40 -20.45
CA ARG A 329 -24.16 -21.27 -20.26
C ARG A 329 -24.64 -20.82 -21.65
N LEU A 330 -25.90 -21.07 -21.94
CA LEU A 330 -26.60 -20.57 -23.14
C LEU A 330 -27.46 -19.36 -22.78
N SER A 331 -28.09 -18.74 -23.78
CA SER A 331 -29.02 -17.61 -23.59
C SER A 331 -30.10 -17.88 -22.54
N ASP A 332 -30.61 -19.11 -22.50
CA ASP A 332 -31.73 -19.53 -21.66
C ASP A 332 -31.29 -20.09 -20.28
N GLY A 333 -29.98 -20.10 -19.96
CA GLY A 333 -29.49 -20.56 -18.68
C GLY A 333 -28.37 -21.59 -18.77
N TRP A 334 -28.12 -22.31 -17.65
CA TRP A 334 -27.11 -23.35 -17.58
C TRP A 334 -27.65 -24.68 -18.06
N VAL A 335 -26.92 -25.31 -19.00
CA VAL A 335 -27.18 -26.69 -19.47
C VAL A 335 -26.08 -27.60 -18.94
N LEU A 336 -26.44 -28.55 -18.07
CA LEU A 336 -25.47 -29.47 -17.42
C LEU A 336 -24.94 -30.54 -18.36
N LYS A 337 -25.74 -30.99 -19.31
CA LYS A 337 -25.41 -31.99 -20.32
C LYS A 337 -25.84 -31.50 -21.68
N PRO A 338 -25.02 -30.68 -22.34
CA PRO A 338 -25.36 -30.16 -23.66
C PRO A 338 -25.36 -31.27 -24.70
N ASP A 339 -26.27 -31.16 -25.66
CA ASP A 339 -26.29 -31.99 -26.85
C ASP A 339 -25.25 -31.49 -27.89
N ALA A 340 -25.11 -32.22 -28.99
CA ALA A 340 -24.11 -31.92 -30.03
C ALA A 340 -24.40 -30.56 -30.70
N ASP A 341 -25.65 -30.18 -30.89
CA ASP A 341 -26.02 -28.91 -31.55
C ASP A 341 -25.71 -27.73 -30.63
N GLN A 342 -26.02 -27.85 -29.34
CA GLN A 342 -25.71 -26.86 -28.33
C GLN A 342 -24.17 -26.65 -28.15
N VAL A 343 -23.41 -27.74 -28.22
CA VAL A 343 -21.93 -27.65 -28.18
C VAL A 343 -21.40 -26.95 -29.44
N ALA A 344 -21.95 -27.27 -30.62
CA ALA A 344 -21.53 -26.64 -31.88
C ALA A 344 -21.90 -25.14 -31.91
N GLU A 345 -23.05 -24.74 -31.39
CA GLU A 345 -23.48 -23.36 -31.27
C GLU A 345 -22.55 -22.58 -30.33
N ALA A 346 -22.31 -23.12 -29.13
CA ALA A 346 -21.38 -22.52 -28.14
C ALA A 346 -19.95 -22.42 -28.66
N ASP A 347 -19.46 -23.41 -29.42
CA ASP A 347 -18.13 -23.34 -30.03
C ASP A 347 -18.05 -22.31 -31.16
N ARG A 348 -19.13 -22.13 -31.90
CA ARG A 348 -19.25 -21.06 -32.92
C ARG A 348 -19.22 -19.66 -32.26
N GLU A 349 -19.92 -19.45 -31.15
CA GLU A 349 -19.87 -18.19 -30.38
C GLU A 349 -18.46 -17.93 -29.86
N ARG A 350 -17.81 -18.95 -29.27
CA ARG A 350 -16.42 -18.89 -28.81
C ARG A 350 -15.48 -18.50 -29.96
N LEU A 351 -15.62 -19.13 -31.13
CA LEU A 351 -14.80 -18.82 -32.29
C LEU A 351 -15.01 -17.37 -32.76
N GLY A 352 -16.26 -16.88 -32.73
CA GLY A 352 -16.57 -15.47 -33.02
C GLY A 352 -15.88 -14.52 -32.05
N GLU A 353 -15.84 -14.84 -30.75
CA GLU A 353 -15.09 -14.05 -29.76
C GLU A 353 -13.57 -14.11 -30.02
N ASP A 354 -13.03 -15.29 -30.32
CA ASP A 354 -11.62 -15.45 -30.66
C ASP A 354 -11.23 -14.65 -31.91
N LEU A 355 -12.10 -14.51 -32.90
CA LEU A 355 -11.89 -13.69 -34.09
C LEU A 355 -11.84 -12.20 -33.76
N ARG A 356 -12.73 -11.73 -32.90
CA ARG A 356 -12.68 -10.34 -32.39
C ARG A 356 -11.40 -10.04 -31.60
N LEU A 357 -10.96 -10.99 -30.76
CA LEU A 357 -9.71 -10.88 -30.03
C LEU A 357 -8.49 -10.88 -30.97
N LEU A 358 -8.51 -11.71 -32.02
CA LEU A 358 -7.47 -11.73 -33.05
C LEU A 358 -7.40 -10.38 -33.79
N TYR A 359 -8.54 -9.81 -34.15
CA TYR A 359 -8.61 -8.46 -34.75
C TYR A 359 -8.00 -7.40 -33.82
N VAL A 360 -8.37 -7.43 -32.54
CA VAL A 360 -7.77 -6.53 -31.53
C VAL A 360 -6.27 -6.72 -31.49
N ALA A 361 -5.77 -7.97 -31.42
CA ALA A 361 -4.34 -8.24 -31.32
C ALA A 361 -3.55 -7.70 -32.53
N LEU A 362 -4.02 -7.93 -33.75
CA LEU A 362 -3.39 -7.46 -34.98
C LEU A 362 -3.38 -5.93 -35.10
N THR A 363 -4.44 -5.28 -34.62
CA THR A 363 -4.54 -3.81 -34.64
C THR A 363 -3.70 -3.13 -33.54
N ARG A 364 -3.00 -3.87 -32.66
CA ARG A 364 -2.09 -3.28 -31.67
C ARG A 364 -0.75 -2.86 -32.24
N ALA A 365 -0.34 -3.45 -33.37
CA ALA A 365 0.93 -3.16 -34.01
C ALA A 365 0.88 -1.87 -34.84
N ARG A 366 1.83 -0.97 -34.58
CA ARG A 366 1.98 0.26 -35.38
C ARG A 366 2.75 0.03 -36.67
N HIS A 367 3.84 -0.73 -36.62
CA HIS A 367 4.76 -0.91 -37.74
C HIS A 367 4.80 -2.35 -38.25
N ALA A 368 5.04 -3.33 -37.36
CA ALA A 368 5.16 -4.73 -37.78
C ALA A 368 4.55 -5.68 -36.75
N CYS A 369 4.04 -6.83 -37.23
CA CYS A 369 3.48 -7.91 -36.45
C CYS A 369 3.98 -9.26 -36.94
N TRP A 370 4.35 -10.15 -36.01
CA TRP A 370 4.79 -11.51 -36.30
C TRP A 370 3.81 -12.54 -35.74
N LEU A 371 3.45 -13.54 -36.55
CA LEU A 371 2.49 -14.60 -36.19
C LEU A 371 3.20 -15.95 -36.17
N GLY A 372 3.14 -16.67 -35.06
CA GLY A 372 3.64 -18.03 -34.97
C GLY A 372 2.62 -19.04 -35.52
N MET A 373 2.91 -19.70 -36.63
CA MET A 373 2.01 -20.62 -37.31
C MET A 373 2.53 -22.05 -37.26
N ALA A 374 1.65 -22.99 -36.93
CA ALA A 374 1.95 -24.44 -36.96
C ALA A 374 0.66 -25.23 -37.09
N ASP A 375 0.76 -26.44 -37.61
CA ASP A 375 -0.34 -27.43 -37.59
C ASP A 375 -0.38 -28.10 -36.22
N LEU A 376 -1.57 -28.18 -35.60
CA LEU A 376 -1.75 -28.64 -34.23
C LEU A 376 -2.66 -29.87 -34.15
N LYS A 377 -2.37 -30.76 -33.19
CA LYS A 377 -3.19 -31.92 -32.84
C LYS A 377 -3.61 -31.92 -31.39
N SER A 378 -4.70 -32.64 -31.08
CA SER A 378 -5.18 -32.84 -29.72
C SER A 378 -4.76 -34.24 -29.19
N GLY A 379 -3.98 -34.24 -28.12
CA GLY A 379 -3.53 -35.44 -27.45
C GLY A 379 -2.76 -36.39 -28.37
N LYS A 380 -3.15 -37.68 -28.44
CA LYS A 380 -2.52 -38.69 -29.26
C LYS A 380 -3.11 -38.81 -30.67
N ASN A 381 -4.17 -38.07 -30.97
CA ASN A 381 -4.79 -38.07 -32.30
C ASN A 381 -3.83 -37.38 -33.29
N LYS A 382 -3.66 -37.96 -34.48
CA LYS A 382 -2.82 -37.39 -35.54
C LYS A 382 -3.54 -36.39 -36.44
N GLN A 383 -4.86 -36.24 -36.27
CA GLN A 383 -5.62 -35.30 -37.06
C GLN A 383 -5.39 -33.84 -36.58
N SER A 384 -5.34 -32.93 -37.54
CA SER A 384 -5.25 -31.51 -37.29
C SER A 384 -6.52 -30.97 -36.55
N VAL A 385 -6.30 -30.17 -35.55
CA VAL A 385 -7.35 -29.41 -34.86
C VAL A 385 -7.25 -27.90 -35.09
N LEU A 386 -6.40 -27.49 -36.00
CA LEU A 386 -6.09 -26.07 -36.27
C LEU A 386 -7.35 -25.31 -36.73
N HIS A 387 -8.29 -25.96 -37.43
CA HIS A 387 -9.54 -25.38 -37.91
C HIS A 387 -10.45 -24.80 -36.80
N HIS A 388 -10.24 -25.17 -35.54
CA HIS A 388 -10.91 -24.57 -34.38
C HIS A 388 -10.33 -23.22 -33.96
N SER A 389 -9.22 -22.78 -34.54
CA SER A 389 -8.57 -21.50 -34.20
C SER A 389 -9.09 -20.35 -35.06
N ALA A 390 -9.10 -19.13 -34.49
CA ALA A 390 -9.50 -17.94 -35.21
C ALA A 390 -8.63 -17.66 -36.45
N ILE A 391 -7.32 -17.92 -36.36
CA ILE A 391 -6.42 -17.70 -37.48
C ILE A 391 -6.70 -18.67 -38.64
N ALA A 392 -7.01 -19.92 -38.36
CA ALA A 392 -7.37 -20.90 -39.40
C ALA A 392 -8.72 -20.58 -40.03
N TRP A 393 -9.68 -20.00 -39.29
CA TRP A 393 -10.90 -19.48 -39.90
C TRP A 393 -10.62 -18.45 -40.97
N LEU A 394 -9.74 -17.46 -40.72
CA LEU A 394 -9.37 -16.41 -41.67
C LEU A 394 -8.61 -16.97 -42.89
N LEU A 395 -8.00 -18.14 -42.75
CA LEU A 395 -7.24 -18.78 -43.84
C LEU A 395 -8.09 -19.76 -44.68
N GLY A 396 -8.90 -20.59 -44.02
CA GLY A 396 -9.57 -21.73 -44.63
C GLY A 396 -11.08 -21.82 -44.41
N GLY A 397 -11.71 -20.80 -43.78
CA GLY A 397 -13.17 -20.76 -43.56
C GLY A 397 -13.72 -21.90 -42.68
N GLY A 398 -12.90 -22.47 -41.80
CA GLY A 398 -13.28 -23.58 -40.92
C GLY A 398 -13.05 -24.96 -41.54
N ALA A 399 -12.43 -25.05 -42.74
CA ALA A 399 -12.03 -26.33 -43.30
C ALA A 399 -10.92 -26.97 -42.48
N ALA A 400 -11.00 -28.30 -42.27
CA ALA A 400 -9.92 -29.04 -41.67
C ALA A 400 -8.73 -29.19 -42.60
N LEU A 401 -7.51 -29.16 -42.08
CA LEU A 401 -6.32 -29.40 -42.87
C LEU A 401 -6.23 -30.92 -43.22
N GLU A 402 -6.05 -31.19 -44.48
CA GLU A 402 -5.81 -32.55 -44.98
C GLU A 402 -4.35 -32.96 -44.86
N SER A 403 -3.45 -31.98 -44.91
CA SER A 403 -1.99 -32.13 -44.74
C SER A 403 -1.35 -30.88 -44.21
N SER A 404 -0.20 -30.98 -43.53
CA SER A 404 0.56 -29.81 -43.04
C SER A 404 1.04 -28.90 -44.15
N GLY A 405 1.25 -29.40 -45.39
CA GLY A 405 1.59 -28.60 -46.55
C GLY A 405 0.50 -27.61 -46.99
N GLN A 406 -0.77 -27.97 -46.78
CA GLN A 406 -1.92 -27.11 -47.11
C GLN A 406 -1.92 -25.79 -46.30
N LEU A 407 -1.39 -25.78 -45.09
CA LEU A 407 -1.26 -24.54 -44.31
C LEU A 407 -0.37 -23.50 -45.05
N LYS A 408 0.69 -23.97 -45.65
CA LYS A 408 1.61 -23.12 -46.45
C LYS A 408 0.88 -22.52 -47.66
N ASP A 409 0.06 -23.35 -48.37
CA ASP A 409 -0.72 -22.91 -49.49
C ASP A 409 -1.79 -21.88 -49.11
N TRP A 410 -2.39 -22.05 -47.91
CA TRP A 410 -3.36 -21.08 -47.39
C TRP A 410 -2.69 -19.77 -47.04
N LEU A 411 -1.53 -19.78 -46.41
CA LEU A 411 -0.77 -18.58 -46.06
C LEU A 411 -0.24 -17.85 -47.31
N ALA A 412 0.13 -18.57 -48.39
CA ALA A 412 0.58 -17.98 -49.64
C ALA A 412 -0.49 -17.10 -50.29
N ARG A 413 -1.79 -17.32 -50.02
CA ARG A 413 -2.89 -16.47 -50.54
C ARG A 413 -2.87 -15.06 -49.94
N TRP A 414 -2.27 -14.86 -48.78
CA TRP A 414 -2.12 -13.53 -48.17
C TRP A 414 -0.96 -12.73 -48.77
N GLN A 415 -0.08 -13.38 -49.58
CA GLN A 415 1.17 -12.83 -50.10
C GLN A 415 1.17 -12.65 -51.62
N PRO A 416 0.21 -11.91 -52.25
CA PRO A 416 0.26 -11.74 -53.69
C PRO A 416 1.49 -10.96 -54.18
N ASP A 417 2.05 -10.02 -53.35
CA ASP A 417 3.12 -9.10 -53.74
C ASP A 417 4.36 -9.17 -52.84
N GLY A 418 4.35 -9.92 -51.73
CA GLY A 418 5.48 -10.06 -50.77
C GLY A 418 5.83 -8.83 -49.91
N GLU A 419 5.39 -7.63 -50.31
CA GLU A 419 5.78 -6.38 -49.64
C GLU A 419 5.04 -6.08 -48.32
N VAL A 420 3.78 -6.50 -48.22
CA VAL A 420 2.91 -6.18 -47.06
C VAL A 420 2.83 -7.35 -46.10
N VAL A 421 2.70 -8.58 -46.62
CA VAL A 421 2.64 -9.80 -45.84
C VAL A 421 3.77 -10.74 -46.33
N ALA A 422 4.61 -11.20 -45.40
CA ALA A 422 5.66 -12.19 -45.68
C ALA A 422 5.35 -13.53 -45.03
N LEU A 423 5.66 -14.60 -45.77
CA LEU A 423 5.71 -15.96 -45.24
C LEU A 423 7.16 -16.39 -45.10
N GLN A 424 7.55 -16.75 -43.90
CA GLN A 424 8.93 -17.17 -43.60
C GLN A 424 8.89 -18.47 -42.78
N ALA A 425 9.97 -19.25 -42.87
CA ALA A 425 10.18 -20.32 -41.87
C ALA A 425 10.29 -19.70 -40.46
N ALA A 426 9.80 -20.42 -39.47
CA ALA A 426 9.98 -19.97 -38.09
C ALA A 426 11.48 -19.84 -37.75
N PRO A 427 11.91 -18.76 -37.07
CA PRO A 427 13.31 -18.55 -36.73
C PRO A 427 13.95 -19.78 -36.08
N GLU A 428 15.23 -20.00 -36.31
CA GLU A 428 15.96 -21.01 -35.59
C GLU A 428 16.15 -20.62 -34.12
N VAL A 429 16.16 -21.61 -33.24
CA VAL A 429 16.46 -21.37 -31.81
C VAL A 429 17.94 -21.01 -31.69
N CYS A 430 18.23 -19.85 -31.15
CA CYS A 430 19.57 -19.37 -30.87
C CYS A 430 19.70 -19.02 -29.39
N ASP A 431 20.77 -19.47 -28.74
CA ASP A 431 21.05 -19.21 -27.33
C ASP A 431 21.94 -17.98 -27.10
N GLU A 432 22.16 -17.18 -28.15
CA GLU A 432 22.89 -15.94 -28.02
C GLU A 432 22.23 -14.99 -27.03
N ARG A 433 23.04 -14.41 -26.16
CA ARG A 433 22.59 -13.42 -25.19
C ARG A 433 22.74 -12.00 -25.72
N LEU A 434 21.78 -11.16 -25.42
CA LEU A 434 21.86 -9.73 -25.69
C LEU A 434 23.00 -9.13 -24.85
N ALA A 435 23.96 -8.48 -25.51
CA ALA A 435 25.01 -7.76 -24.80
C ALA A 435 24.40 -6.59 -24.02
N GLN A 436 24.70 -6.53 -22.72
CA GLN A 436 24.36 -5.35 -21.95
C GLN A 436 25.31 -4.22 -22.36
N LEU A 437 24.77 -3.22 -23.05
CA LEU A 437 25.52 -1.99 -23.30
C LEU A 437 25.65 -1.26 -21.95
N ASN A 438 26.86 -1.21 -21.42
CA ASN A 438 27.20 -0.36 -20.27
C ASN A 438 27.27 1.10 -20.70
N ASP A 439 26.20 1.63 -21.28
CA ASP A 439 26.09 3.05 -21.66
C ASP A 439 25.66 3.95 -20.49
N GLY A 440 25.63 3.42 -19.28
CA GLY A 440 25.44 4.22 -18.09
C GLY A 440 26.64 5.18 -17.89
N PRO A 441 26.39 6.42 -17.45
CA PRO A 441 27.49 7.31 -17.07
C PRO A 441 28.37 6.59 -16.07
N ALA A 442 29.70 6.71 -16.23
CA ALA A 442 30.65 6.12 -15.31
C ALA A 442 30.25 6.48 -13.88
N LEU A 443 30.03 5.44 -13.05
CA LEU A 443 29.70 5.66 -11.64
C LEU A 443 30.84 6.43 -11.01
N VAL A 444 30.56 7.63 -10.55
CA VAL A 444 31.48 8.43 -9.73
C VAL A 444 31.14 8.24 -8.27
N ASP A 445 32.13 8.42 -7.39
CA ASP A 445 31.88 8.39 -5.96
C ASP A 445 30.76 9.36 -5.56
N ALA A 446 29.96 8.98 -4.58
CA ALA A 446 28.91 9.83 -4.04
C ALA A 446 29.51 11.16 -3.59
N ARG A 447 28.97 12.27 -4.08
CA ARG A 447 29.38 13.59 -3.62
C ARG A 447 29.10 13.70 -2.13
N SER A 448 30.14 13.95 -1.35
CA SER A 448 29.95 14.34 0.04
C SER A 448 29.15 15.65 0.09
N PRO A 449 28.12 15.77 0.92
CA PRO A 449 27.37 17.01 1.04
C PRO A 449 28.31 18.14 1.41
N SER A 450 28.29 19.25 0.65
CA SER A 450 29.11 20.44 0.89
C SER A 450 28.66 21.23 2.12
N HIS A 451 27.54 20.89 2.69
CA HIS A 451 26.97 21.52 3.88
C HIS A 451 27.31 20.69 5.11
N GLY A 452 27.61 21.35 6.21
CA GLY A 452 27.80 20.70 7.50
C GLY A 452 26.60 19.81 7.86
N ARG A 453 26.80 18.88 8.76
CA ARG A 453 25.71 18.04 9.26
C ARG A 453 24.58 18.96 9.71
N PHE A 454 23.36 18.72 9.20
CA PHE A 454 22.18 19.37 9.75
C PHE A 454 22.13 19.04 11.23
N ASP A 455 21.84 20.05 12.05
CA ASP A 455 21.53 19.79 13.46
C ASP A 455 20.36 18.78 13.49
N SER A 456 20.48 17.75 14.29
CA SER A 456 19.37 16.79 14.45
C SER A 456 18.14 17.56 14.94
N TRP A 457 17.02 17.38 14.26
CA TRP A 457 15.73 17.94 14.66
C TRP A 457 14.68 16.85 14.71
N TRP A 458 13.68 17.04 15.53
CA TRP A 458 12.62 16.08 15.72
C TRP A 458 11.29 16.76 16.06
N ILE A 459 10.21 15.98 15.99
CA ILE A 459 8.89 16.46 16.39
C ILE A 459 8.63 15.95 17.80
N GLY A 460 8.70 16.87 18.77
CA GLY A 460 8.44 16.59 20.18
C GLY A 460 6.97 16.73 20.57
N SER A 461 6.62 16.11 21.70
CA SER A 461 5.34 16.32 22.38
C SER A 461 5.59 16.35 23.89
N TYR A 462 4.60 16.83 24.64
CA TYR A 462 4.63 16.78 26.11
C TYR A 462 4.92 15.37 26.63
N SER A 463 4.21 14.35 26.09
CA SER A 463 4.39 12.96 26.50
C SER A 463 5.82 12.46 26.29
N ALA A 464 6.46 12.87 25.18
CA ALA A 464 7.84 12.49 24.89
C ALA A 464 8.83 13.10 25.91
N LEU A 465 8.57 14.31 26.41
CA LEU A 465 9.38 14.96 27.43
C LEU A 465 9.19 14.36 28.81
N ALA A 466 7.96 14.07 29.17
CA ALA A 466 7.61 13.48 30.48
C ALA A 466 8.16 12.06 30.67
N LEU A 467 8.34 11.32 29.55
CA LEU A 467 8.81 9.92 29.54
C LEU A 467 10.33 9.76 29.40
N SER A 468 11.10 10.83 29.27
CA SER A 468 12.57 10.76 29.11
C SER A 468 13.33 10.39 30.39
N GLY A 469 12.66 9.95 31.44
CA GLY A 469 13.27 9.40 32.68
C GLY A 469 13.77 7.97 32.52
N GLU A 470 14.90 7.63 33.16
CA GLU A 470 15.69 6.40 33.06
C GLU A 470 14.95 5.13 32.64
N SER A 471 15.54 4.43 31.65
CA SER A 471 15.05 3.18 31.06
C SER A 471 13.66 3.26 30.41
N THR A 472 13.66 3.66 29.16
CA THR A 472 12.47 3.75 28.30
C THR A 472 11.63 2.46 28.20
N ASP A 473 12.12 1.31 28.61
CA ASP A 473 11.39 0.04 28.65
C ASP A 473 10.76 -0.26 30.01
N SER A 474 11.34 0.26 31.13
CA SER A 474 10.82 0.01 32.46
C SER A 474 9.71 0.98 32.85
N ALA A 475 9.86 2.29 32.58
CA ALA A 475 8.91 3.30 33.00
C ALA A 475 7.58 3.27 32.20
N LEU A 476 7.63 3.02 30.87
CA LEU A 476 6.43 2.81 30.06
C LEU A 476 5.78 1.46 30.42
N ALA A 477 6.59 0.42 30.63
CA ALA A 477 6.11 -0.88 31.07
C ALA A 477 5.66 -0.84 32.54
N GLU A 478 6.31 -0.08 33.44
CA GLU A 478 5.84 0.13 34.81
C GLU A 478 4.62 1.04 34.87
N TRP A 479 4.54 2.07 34.03
CA TRP A 479 3.36 2.96 33.95
C TRP A 479 2.15 2.24 33.35
N ILE A 480 2.35 1.47 32.26
CA ILE A 480 1.35 0.57 31.69
C ILE A 480 1.08 -0.60 32.66
N ALA A 481 2.10 -1.14 33.34
CA ALA A 481 1.96 -2.25 34.26
C ALA A 481 1.37 -1.82 35.61
N ASP A 482 1.57 -0.60 36.08
CA ASP A 482 0.90 -0.09 37.29
C ASP A 482 -0.57 0.21 37.00
N ASP A 483 -0.92 0.69 35.84
CA ASP A 483 -2.30 0.86 35.39
C ASP A 483 -2.92 -0.51 35.01
N GLU A 484 -2.15 -1.46 34.44
CA GLU A 484 -2.58 -2.84 34.22
C GLU A 484 -2.68 -3.68 35.50
N ARG A 485 -1.80 -3.49 36.47
CA ARG A 485 -1.92 -4.15 37.81
C ARG A 485 -3.15 -3.67 38.58
N GLN A 486 -3.61 -2.44 38.32
CA GLN A 486 -4.85 -1.91 38.87
C GLN A 486 -6.09 -2.26 38.02
N SER A 487 -5.93 -2.74 36.80
CA SER A 487 -7.02 -3.14 35.89
C SER A 487 -7.59 -4.53 36.23
N ARG A 488 -7.94 -4.77 37.50
CA ARG A 488 -8.85 -5.88 37.80
C ARG A 488 -10.25 -5.46 37.36
N PHE A 489 -10.70 -5.98 36.23
CA PHE A 489 -12.12 -6.02 35.90
C PHE A 489 -12.83 -6.76 37.05
N VAL A 490 -13.47 -6.00 37.92
CA VAL A 490 -14.36 -6.54 38.91
C VAL A 490 -15.76 -6.44 38.34
N PRO A 491 -16.36 -7.53 37.86
CA PRO A 491 -17.72 -7.47 37.36
C PRO A 491 -18.66 -7.03 38.50
N LEU A 492 -19.63 -6.18 38.16
CA LEU A 492 -20.68 -5.75 39.08
C LEU A 492 -21.38 -7.00 39.62
N ARG A 493 -21.38 -7.19 40.94
CA ARG A 493 -22.17 -8.25 41.56
C ARG A 493 -23.64 -7.88 41.48
N ARG A 494 -24.50 -8.89 41.32
CA ARG A 494 -25.95 -8.72 41.25
C ARG A 494 -26.45 -7.97 42.46
N GLY A 495 -26.95 -6.72 42.29
CA GLY A 495 -27.46 -5.84 43.38
C GLY A 495 -26.50 -4.72 43.81
N GLU A 496 -25.29 -4.60 43.25
CA GLU A 496 -24.41 -3.46 43.50
C GLU A 496 -24.78 -2.29 42.56
N GLN A 497 -24.84 -1.07 43.08
CA GLN A 497 -25.03 0.14 42.28
C GLN A 497 -23.76 0.48 41.51
N ALA A 498 -23.90 0.62 40.19
CA ALA A 498 -22.82 1.13 39.33
C ALA A 498 -22.55 2.61 39.67
N SER A 499 -21.29 2.97 39.87
CA SER A 499 -20.83 4.37 40.00
C SER A 499 -19.60 4.59 39.15
N ILE A 500 -19.35 5.84 38.76
CA ILE A 500 -18.17 6.20 37.95
C ILE A 500 -16.85 5.86 38.65
N HIS A 501 -16.80 5.90 39.96
CA HIS A 501 -15.64 5.52 40.78
C HIS A 501 -15.29 4.03 40.65
N ARG A 502 -16.28 3.18 40.33
CA ARG A 502 -16.13 1.74 40.11
C ARG A 502 -15.98 1.37 38.64
N PHE A 503 -16.20 2.30 37.72
CA PHE A 503 -15.99 2.05 36.31
C PHE A 503 -14.54 1.54 36.06
N PRO A 504 -14.32 0.58 35.17
CA PRO A 504 -13.00 0.00 34.94
C PRO A 504 -11.90 1.05 34.80
N ARG A 505 -10.69 0.68 35.21
CA ARG A 505 -9.51 1.54 35.22
C ARG A 505 -8.55 1.08 34.10
N GLY A 506 -7.63 1.94 33.73
CA GLY A 506 -6.59 1.64 32.77
C GLY A 506 -6.75 2.38 31.44
N PRO A 507 -5.82 2.18 30.51
CA PRO A 507 -5.75 2.96 29.27
C PRO A 507 -7.00 2.87 28.40
N GLN A 508 -7.58 1.68 28.24
CA GLN A 508 -8.77 1.49 27.40
C GLN A 508 -10.02 2.19 27.95
N PRO A 509 -10.38 2.03 29.26
CA PRO A 509 -11.48 2.80 29.86
C PRO A 509 -11.23 4.31 29.84
N GLY A 510 -10.00 4.76 30.07
CA GLY A 510 -9.60 6.17 30.01
C GLY A 510 -9.83 6.74 28.62
N THR A 511 -9.28 6.13 27.58
CA THR A 511 -9.47 6.52 26.18
C THR A 511 -10.95 6.53 25.80
N PHE A 512 -11.75 5.61 26.34
CA PHE A 512 -13.19 5.58 26.08
C PHE A 512 -13.91 6.79 26.69
N LEU A 513 -13.61 7.17 27.94
CA LEU A 513 -14.21 8.35 28.57
C LEU A 513 -13.83 9.63 27.83
N HIS A 514 -12.55 9.79 27.45
CA HIS A 514 -12.11 10.92 26.60
C HIS A 514 -12.84 10.94 25.25
N GLY A 515 -12.90 9.81 24.56
CA GLY A 515 -13.59 9.72 23.27
C GLY A 515 -15.10 10.02 23.38
N LEU A 516 -15.75 9.71 24.50
CA LEU A 516 -17.14 10.10 24.72
C LEU A 516 -17.29 11.63 24.84
N LEU A 517 -16.38 12.30 25.53
CA LEU A 517 -16.39 13.76 25.68
C LEU A 517 -16.08 14.50 24.38
N GLU A 518 -15.12 13.99 23.62
CA GLU A 518 -14.81 14.47 22.26
C GLU A 518 -16.04 14.37 21.35
N LEU A 519 -16.67 13.20 21.28
CA LEU A 519 -17.87 12.99 20.46
C LEU A 519 -19.06 13.81 20.97
N ALA A 520 -19.17 14.04 22.29
CA ALA A 520 -20.19 14.92 22.85
C ALA A 520 -19.97 16.38 22.44
N ALA A 521 -18.73 16.84 22.35
CA ALA A 521 -18.39 18.16 21.86
C ALA A 521 -18.76 18.31 20.36
N GLN A 522 -18.52 17.29 19.55
CA GLN A 522 -18.88 17.27 18.12
C GLN A 522 -20.40 17.27 17.90
N GLU A 523 -21.17 16.54 18.73
CA GLU A 523 -22.63 16.51 18.71
C GLU A 523 -23.23 17.84 19.20
N GLY A 524 -22.49 18.57 20.02
CA GLY A 524 -22.90 19.74 20.77
C GLY A 524 -23.39 19.36 22.18
N PHE A 525 -22.71 19.87 23.21
CA PHE A 525 -22.99 19.54 24.62
C PHE A 525 -24.46 19.77 25.00
N ALA A 526 -25.07 20.86 24.55
CA ALA A 526 -26.47 21.18 24.81
C ALA A 526 -27.44 20.10 24.32
N ALA A 527 -27.09 19.42 23.22
CA ALA A 527 -27.93 18.38 22.63
C ALA A 527 -28.02 17.11 23.46
N LEU A 528 -27.05 16.88 24.35
CA LEU A 528 -26.95 15.71 25.23
C LEU A 528 -27.41 15.98 26.67
N GLN A 529 -27.90 17.17 26.98
CA GLN A 529 -28.52 17.46 28.30
C GLN A 529 -29.83 16.71 28.52
N ASP A 530 -30.53 16.35 27.45
CA ASP A 530 -31.71 15.48 27.52
C ASP A 530 -31.30 14.05 27.85
N ALA A 531 -31.76 13.55 29.00
CA ALA A 531 -31.36 12.25 29.54
C ALA A 531 -31.70 11.07 28.61
N GLU A 532 -32.87 11.10 27.94
CA GLU A 532 -33.26 10.02 27.02
C GLU A 532 -32.44 10.04 25.74
N ARG A 533 -32.15 11.22 25.23
CA ARG A 533 -31.26 11.39 24.07
C ARG A 533 -29.85 10.93 24.42
N CYS A 534 -29.35 11.31 25.58
CA CYS A 534 -28.03 10.90 26.07
C CYS A 534 -27.93 9.38 26.17
N ARG A 535 -28.91 8.69 26.77
CA ARG A 535 -28.94 7.22 26.87
C ARG A 535 -28.96 6.57 25.49
N ARG A 536 -29.80 7.00 24.58
CA ARG A 536 -29.87 6.48 23.20
C ARG A 536 -28.58 6.70 22.43
N TRP A 537 -27.91 7.81 22.66
CA TRP A 537 -26.63 8.13 22.04
C TRP A 537 -25.48 7.27 22.60
N LEU A 538 -25.48 7.00 23.91
CA LEU A 538 -24.39 6.34 24.61
C LEU A 538 -24.48 4.81 24.58
N ALA A 539 -25.67 4.23 24.66
CA ALA A 539 -25.87 2.78 24.76
C ALA A 539 -25.19 1.94 23.65
N PRO A 540 -25.28 2.30 22.36
CA PRO A 540 -24.59 1.53 21.32
C PRO A 540 -23.06 1.60 21.44
N ARG A 541 -22.51 2.70 21.97
CA ARG A 541 -21.08 2.91 22.17
C ARG A 541 -20.54 2.03 23.28
N CYS A 542 -21.26 1.94 24.39
CA CYS A 542 -20.96 1.04 25.49
C CYS A 542 -21.02 -0.43 25.06
N GLN A 543 -22.06 -0.82 24.31
CA GLN A 543 -22.21 -2.19 23.81
C GLN A 543 -21.05 -2.65 22.92
N ARG A 544 -20.59 -1.80 22.01
CA ARG A 544 -19.45 -2.12 21.12
C ARG A 544 -18.15 -2.37 21.85
N ARG A 545 -17.99 -1.81 23.06
CA ARG A 545 -16.80 -1.96 23.90
C ARG A 545 -16.95 -3.02 25.00
N GLY A 546 -18.09 -3.71 25.06
CA GLY A 546 -18.38 -4.70 26.09
C GLY A 546 -18.78 -4.12 27.44
N TRP A 547 -19.12 -2.83 27.52
CA TRP A 547 -19.52 -2.10 28.73
C TRP A 547 -21.02 -1.77 28.75
N GLY A 548 -21.85 -2.60 28.14
CA GLY A 548 -23.29 -2.39 28.08
C GLY A 548 -23.96 -2.26 29.45
N GLU A 549 -23.48 -2.97 30.50
CA GLU A 549 -23.94 -2.90 31.86
C GLU A 549 -23.67 -1.54 32.56
N TRP A 550 -22.73 -0.75 32.02
CA TRP A 550 -22.37 0.58 32.50
C TRP A 550 -23.12 1.72 31.81
N SER A 551 -23.97 1.40 30.85
CA SER A 551 -24.62 2.41 30.00
C SER A 551 -25.42 3.46 30.79
N ASP A 552 -26.21 3.02 31.79
CA ASP A 552 -27.01 3.94 32.59
C ASP A 552 -26.13 4.80 33.51
N CYS A 553 -25.15 4.16 34.18
CA CYS A 553 -24.18 4.87 35.01
C CYS A 553 -23.39 5.94 34.24
N LEU A 554 -22.92 5.61 33.03
CA LEU A 554 -22.19 6.56 32.20
C LEU A 554 -23.10 7.66 31.61
N SER A 555 -24.38 7.36 31.39
CA SER A 555 -25.36 8.37 30.99
C SER A 555 -25.63 9.39 32.11
N ASP A 556 -25.78 8.90 33.34
CA ASP A 556 -25.98 9.76 34.51
C ASP A 556 -24.71 10.57 34.80
N TRP A 557 -23.53 9.96 34.68
CA TRP A 557 -22.23 10.63 34.79
C TRP A 557 -22.07 11.76 33.75
N LEU A 558 -22.35 11.48 32.48
CA LEU A 558 -22.25 12.51 31.42
C LEU A 558 -23.26 13.62 31.66
N GLY A 559 -24.49 13.28 32.06
CA GLY A 559 -25.50 14.26 32.46
C GLY A 559 -25.03 15.18 33.58
N GLN A 560 -24.38 14.62 34.62
CA GLN A 560 -23.80 15.40 35.70
C GLN A 560 -22.69 16.33 35.21
N LEU A 561 -21.77 15.84 34.38
CA LEU A 561 -20.71 16.67 33.78
C LEU A 561 -21.29 17.85 32.98
N LEU A 562 -22.32 17.62 32.19
CA LEU A 562 -22.93 18.65 31.35
C LEU A 562 -23.71 19.70 32.14
N GLN A 563 -24.27 19.32 33.29
CA GLN A 563 -25.11 20.20 34.10
C GLN A 563 -24.38 20.82 35.29
N ARG A 564 -23.15 20.36 35.59
CA ARG A 564 -22.38 20.86 36.74
C ARG A 564 -22.07 22.34 36.57
N PRO A 565 -22.53 23.25 37.48
CA PRO A 565 -22.15 24.65 37.46
C PRO A 565 -20.71 24.84 37.96
N GLY A 566 -20.12 25.99 37.61
CA GLY A 566 -18.79 26.35 38.10
C GLY A 566 -17.67 25.72 37.24
N LEU A 567 -17.89 25.55 35.96
CA LEU A 567 -16.85 25.06 35.00
C LEU A 567 -15.64 26.01 34.99
N VAL A 568 -15.84 27.30 35.07
CA VAL A 568 -14.77 28.32 35.20
C VAL A 568 -14.88 29.00 36.55
N PRO A 569 -13.77 29.51 37.13
CA PRO A 569 -13.78 30.20 38.40
C PRO A 569 -14.77 31.39 38.41
N GLU A 570 -15.40 31.62 39.57
CA GLU A 570 -16.32 32.74 39.81
C GLU A 570 -17.55 32.80 38.88
N SER A 571 -17.87 31.68 38.22
CA SER A 571 -19.00 31.62 37.28
C SER A 571 -19.89 30.39 37.62
N THR A 572 -21.17 30.51 37.24
CA THR A 572 -22.15 29.42 37.30
C THR A 572 -22.24 28.64 36.00
N LEU A 573 -21.38 28.92 35.01
CA LEU A 573 -21.37 28.27 33.71
C LEU A 573 -21.26 26.77 33.84
N ALA A 574 -22.13 26.02 33.16
CA ALA A 574 -22.04 24.58 32.97
C ALA A 574 -21.58 24.26 31.55
N LEU A 575 -20.89 23.08 31.37
CA LEU A 575 -20.39 22.66 30.06
C LEU A 575 -21.52 22.55 29.02
N GLY A 576 -22.70 22.07 29.42
CA GLY A 576 -23.87 21.95 28.55
C GLY A 576 -24.49 23.28 28.10
N GLU A 577 -24.13 24.39 28.70
CA GLU A 577 -24.60 25.74 28.33
C GLU A 577 -23.73 26.38 27.26
N LEU A 578 -22.54 25.82 26.99
CA LEU A 578 -21.62 26.35 25.98
C LEU A 578 -22.18 26.11 24.57
N PRO A 579 -22.43 27.19 23.78
CA PRO A 579 -22.78 27.02 22.38
C PRO A 579 -21.54 26.56 21.55
N PRO A 580 -21.71 25.81 20.47
CA PRO A 580 -20.61 25.33 19.63
C PRO A 580 -19.67 26.43 19.10
N SER A 581 -20.14 27.67 19.02
CA SER A 581 -19.33 28.83 18.63
C SER A 581 -18.35 29.33 19.68
N ARG A 582 -18.46 28.87 20.93
CA ARG A 582 -17.65 29.30 22.07
C ARG A 582 -16.66 28.24 22.56
N TYR A 583 -16.53 27.14 21.87
CA TYR A 583 -15.51 26.14 22.18
C TYR A 583 -14.98 25.47 20.92
N GLN A 584 -13.80 24.90 21.03
CA GLN A 584 -13.19 24.04 20.04
C GLN A 584 -12.58 22.82 20.74
N SER A 585 -13.05 21.62 20.34
CA SER A 585 -12.48 20.35 20.80
C SER A 585 -11.28 19.96 19.94
N GLU A 586 -10.35 19.18 20.54
CA GLU A 586 -9.17 18.61 19.87
C GLU A 586 -8.37 19.66 19.08
N MET A 587 -8.13 20.82 19.70
CA MET A 587 -7.37 21.88 19.03
C MET A 587 -5.91 21.46 18.87
N ALA A 588 -5.52 21.13 17.64
CA ALA A 588 -4.14 20.84 17.31
C ALA A 588 -3.28 22.09 17.34
N PHE A 589 -2.09 21.98 17.91
CA PHE A 589 -1.09 23.04 17.84
C PHE A 589 0.28 22.49 17.44
N MET A 590 1.07 23.35 16.81
CA MET A 590 2.46 23.05 16.46
C MET A 590 3.26 24.37 16.44
N PHE A 591 4.41 24.36 17.10
CA PHE A 591 5.31 25.50 17.08
C PHE A 591 6.79 25.09 17.06
N ALA A 592 7.66 25.98 16.59
CA ALA A 592 9.09 25.71 16.51
C ALA A 592 9.73 25.73 17.89
N ALA A 593 10.72 24.87 18.09
CA ALA A 593 11.63 24.85 19.22
C ALA A 593 13.08 24.95 18.70
N SER A 594 13.80 26.00 19.06
CA SER A 594 15.15 26.28 18.57
C SER A 594 16.17 26.02 19.66
N LYS A 595 16.71 24.78 19.71
CA LYS A 595 17.77 24.36 20.66
C LYS A 595 17.44 24.62 22.13
N VAL A 596 16.18 24.44 22.52
CA VAL A 596 15.67 24.74 23.86
C VAL A 596 16.20 23.72 24.87
N ASP A 597 16.78 24.18 25.97
CA ASP A 597 17.23 23.33 27.07
C ASP A 597 16.02 22.89 27.94
N VAL A 598 15.76 21.58 27.97
CA VAL A 598 14.64 20.98 28.73
C VAL A 598 14.79 21.25 30.23
N GLN A 599 16.00 21.28 30.78
CA GLN A 599 16.20 21.57 32.20
C GLN A 599 15.90 23.04 32.54
N GLN A 600 16.09 23.97 31.59
CA GLN A 600 15.70 25.35 31.81
C GLN A 600 14.18 25.49 31.87
N ILE A 601 13.45 24.77 30.99
CA ILE A 601 11.99 24.70 31.05
C ILE A 601 11.56 24.14 32.42
N ASP A 602 12.16 23.02 32.85
CA ASP A 602 11.83 22.33 34.09
C ASP A 602 12.00 23.25 35.31
N ARG A 603 13.14 23.96 35.40
CA ARG A 603 13.39 24.94 36.46
C ARG A 603 12.36 26.07 36.49
N LEU A 604 12.08 26.69 35.33
CA LEU A 604 11.13 27.79 35.23
C LEU A 604 9.70 27.35 35.62
N VAL A 605 9.23 26.24 35.09
CA VAL A 605 7.90 25.72 35.38
C VAL A 605 7.80 25.30 36.85
N THR A 606 8.83 24.64 37.40
CA THR A 606 8.83 24.25 38.81
C THR A 606 8.80 25.45 39.74
N ALA A 607 9.58 26.48 39.49
CA ALA A 607 9.64 27.67 40.35
C ALA A 607 8.37 28.51 40.31
N MET A 608 7.67 28.57 39.17
CA MET A 608 6.59 29.53 38.95
C MET A 608 5.19 28.93 38.90
N THR A 609 5.05 27.60 39.22
CA THR A 609 3.76 26.92 39.27
C THR A 609 3.63 26.09 40.53
N LEU A 610 2.41 25.94 41.05
CA LEU A 610 2.06 25.09 42.22
C LEU A 610 3.00 25.36 43.41
N ASP A 611 3.21 26.65 43.70
CA ASP A 611 4.01 27.15 44.86
C ASP A 611 5.43 26.54 44.95
N GLY A 612 6.02 26.16 43.84
CA GLY A 612 7.37 25.57 43.79
C GLY A 612 7.47 24.19 44.41
N MET A 613 6.35 23.49 44.64
CA MET A 613 6.36 22.17 45.30
C MET A 613 7.24 21.16 44.55
N PRO A 614 7.94 20.27 45.28
CA PRO A 614 8.81 19.24 44.69
C PRO A 614 8.05 18.33 43.76
N ARG A 615 8.65 17.98 42.63
CA ARG A 615 8.09 17.11 41.58
C ARG A 615 9.20 16.38 40.83
N PRO A 616 8.91 15.29 40.08
CA PRO A 616 9.90 14.57 39.32
C PRO A 616 10.61 15.49 38.31
N ALA A 617 11.94 15.49 38.30
CA ALA A 617 12.74 16.30 37.40
C ALA A 617 12.75 15.73 35.99
N LEU A 618 12.80 16.58 34.98
CA LEU A 618 12.98 16.17 33.59
C LEU A 618 14.44 15.80 33.33
N GLN A 619 14.66 14.88 32.40
CA GLN A 619 16.01 14.54 31.95
C GLN A 619 16.65 15.67 31.10
N ARG A 620 18.00 15.62 31.05
CA ARG A 620 18.78 16.52 30.19
C ARG A 620 18.55 16.19 28.75
N ASP A 621 17.87 17.08 28.03
CA ASP A 621 17.65 16.98 26.59
C ASP A 621 17.61 18.38 25.97
N ARG A 622 17.73 18.46 24.66
CA ARG A 622 17.57 19.68 23.88
C ARG A 622 16.45 19.50 22.86
N LEU A 623 15.46 20.34 22.95
CA LEU A 623 14.40 20.43 21.94
C LEU A 623 14.87 21.25 20.75
N ASN A 624 14.99 20.61 19.60
CA ASN A 624 15.28 21.27 18.33
C ASN A 624 14.38 20.72 17.25
N GLY A 625 13.52 21.56 16.68
CA GLY A 625 12.57 21.14 15.66
C GLY A 625 11.17 21.69 15.88
N LEU A 626 10.18 20.81 15.93
CA LEU A 626 8.77 21.18 16.12
C LEU A 626 8.22 20.51 17.39
N PHE A 627 7.43 21.28 18.14
CA PHE A 627 6.67 20.79 19.29
C PHE A 627 5.19 20.79 18.96
N LYS A 628 4.54 19.63 19.08
CA LYS A 628 3.12 19.45 18.74
C LYS A 628 2.32 18.89 19.90
N GLY A 629 1.04 19.20 19.92
CA GLY A 629 0.08 18.63 20.86
C GLY A 629 -1.36 18.85 20.43
N TYR A 630 -2.25 18.31 21.22
CA TYR A 630 -3.68 18.49 21.10
C TYR A 630 -4.23 18.96 22.44
N ILE A 631 -5.14 19.94 22.41
CA ILE A 631 -5.84 20.41 23.61
C ILE A 631 -7.25 19.85 23.55
N ASP A 632 -7.67 19.09 24.55
CA ASP A 632 -8.97 18.40 24.56
C ASP A 632 -10.13 19.37 24.29
N LEU A 633 -10.12 20.55 24.96
CA LEU A 633 -11.11 21.61 24.73
C LEU A 633 -10.51 22.99 25.00
N VAL A 634 -10.70 23.91 24.08
CA VAL A 634 -10.52 25.34 24.31
C VAL A 634 -11.89 25.98 24.35
N LEU A 635 -12.18 26.78 25.38
CA LEU A 635 -13.45 27.45 25.52
C LEU A 635 -13.27 28.98 25.77
N GLU A 636 -14.25 29.77 25.35
CA GLU A 636 -14.31 31.17 25.60
C GLU A 636 -15.52 31.47 26.50
N HIS A 637 -15.27 32.21 27.57
CA HIS A 637 -16.30 32.74 28.48
C HIS A 637 -15.95 34.17 28.89
N GLU A 638 -16.89 35.11 28.71
CA GLU A 638 -16.75 36.51 29.08
C GLU A 638 -15.48 37.21 28.56
N GLY A 639 -15.04 36.82 27.33
CA GLY A 639 -13.84 37.39 26.69
C GLY A 639 -12.53 36.78 27.19
N ARG A 640 -12.58 35.75 28.05
CA ARG A 640 -11.42 34.96 28.48
C ARG A 640 -11.43 33.61 27.86
N TYR A 641 -10.25 33.12 27.50
CA TYR A 641 -10.04 31.81 26.91
C TYR A 641 -9.41 30.89 27.93
N TYR A 642 -9.95 29.66 28.01
CA TYR A 642 -9.48 28.61 28.89
C TYR A 642 -9.08 27.38 28.09
N VAL A 643 -8.02 26.71 28.52
CA VAL A 643 -7.72 25.36 28.06
C VAL A 643 -8.29 24.37 29.06
N LEU A 644 -8.98 23.34 28.60
CA LEU A 644 -9.53 22.31 29.45
C LEU A 644 -8.99 20.95 29.00
N ASP A 645 -8.56 20.15 29.96
CA ASP A 645 -8.01 18.82 29.76
C ASP A 645 -8.73 17.83 30.70
N TYR A 646 -9.30 16.77 30.08
CA TYR A 646 -10.02 15.76 30.82
C TYR A 646 -9.06 14.74 31.40
N LYS A 647 -9.21 14.40 32.68
CA LYS A 647 -8.41 13.40 33.36
C LYS A 647 -9.28 12.26 33.88
N SER A 648 -9.05 11.05 33.40
CA SER A 648 -9.74 9.84 33.84
C SER A 648 -9.07 9.15 35.01
N ASN A 649 -8.00 9.75 35.59
CA ASN A 649 -7.26 9.24 36.75
C ASN A 649 -8.22 8.87 37.90
N TRP A 650 -7.99 7.71 38.49
CA TRP A 650 -8.71 7.26 39.66
C TRP A 650 -7.94 7.69 40.92
N LEU A 651 -8.51 8.61 41.71
CA LEU A 651 -7.89 9.11 42.93
C LEU A 651 -8.43 8.39 44.17
N GLY A 652 -9.60 7.72 44.05
CA GLY A 652 -10.19 6.96 45.11
C GLY A 652 -11.63 6.51 44.83
N ALA A 653 -12.22 5.77 45.77
CA ALA A 653 -13.53 5.13 45.60
C ALA A 653 -14.72 6.05 45.95
N THR A 654 -14.44 7.22 46.49
CA THR A 654 -15.46 8.16 46.96
C THR A 654 -15.25 9.56 46.44
N PRO A 655 -16.29 10.42 46.38
CA PRO A 655 -16.16 11.83 46.00
C PRO A 655 -15.12 12.61 46.83
N ALA A 656 -14.97 12.27 48.13
CA ALA A 656 -14.02 12.93 49.01
C ALA A 656 -12.53 12.71 48.59
N ASP A 657 -12.25 11.65 47.86
CA ASP A 657 -10.90 11.34 47.40
C ASP A 657 -10.44 12.30 46.25
N TYR A 658 -11.36 13.08 45.68
CA TYR A 658 -11.09 14.10 44.67
C TYR A 658 -10.96 15.51 45.29
N SER A 659 -10.38 15.58 46.48
CA SER A 659 -10.05 16.86 47.12
C SER A 659 -9.01 17.65 46.34
N GLU A 660 -8.96 18.96 46.54
CA GLU A 660 -7.99 19.84 45.89
C GLU A 660 -6.53 19.38 46.13
N ALA A 661 -6.22 18.95 47.34
CA ALA A 661 -4.89 18.41 47.68
C ALA A 661 -4.57 17.11 46.93
N ALA A 662 -5.54 16.21 46.73
CA ALA A 662 -5.34 14.97 45.97
C ALA A 662 -5.14 15.23 44.48
N MET A 663 -5.93 16.13 43.93
CA MET A 663 -5.78 16.56 42.52
C MET A 663 -4.46 17.29 42.26
N SER A 664 -4.06 18.21 43.16
CA SER A 664 -2.75 18.89 43.08
C SER A 664 -1.57 17.93 43.14
N ARG A 665 -1.68 16.90 43.99
CA ARG A 665 -0.68 15.83 44.07
C ARG A 665 -0.58 15.07 42.74
N ALA A 666 -1.71 14.70 42.13
CA ALA A 666 -1.75 14.04 40.82
C ALA A 666 -1.17 14.92 39.72
N LEU A 667 -1.40 16.25 39.74
CA LEU A 667 -0.79 17.20 38.81
C LEU A 667 0.74 17.19 38.90
N LEU A 668 1.28 17.13 40.12
CA LEU A 668 2.73 17.09 40.35
C LEU A 668 3.37 15.77 39.95
N GLU A 669 2.76 14.63 40.39
CA GLU A 669 3.26 13.29 40.13
C GLU A 669 3.35 12.97 38.65
N HIS A 670 2.37 13.39 37.88
CA HIS A 670 2.30 13.16 36.41
C HIS A 670 2.86 14.30 35.57
N ARG A 671 3.46 15.34 36.20
CA ARG A 671 4.01 16.52 35.52
C ARG A 671 3.00 17.24 34.62
N TYR A 672 1.71 17.21 34.95
CA TYR A 672 0.67 17.91 34.22
C TYR A 672 0.84 19.44 34.24
N ASP A 673 1.70 19.94 35.16
CA ASP A 673 2.17 21.34 35.18
C ASP A 673 2.84 21.74 33.86
N LEU A 674 3.66 20.90 33.27
CA LEU A 674 4.26 21.15 31.96
C LEU A 674 3.22 21.13 30.84
N GLN A 675 2.25 20.22 30.92
CA GLN A 675 1.21 20.08 29.92
C GLN A 675 0.38 21.37 29.81
N TYR A 676 -0.15 21.90 30.94
CA TYR A 676 -0.96 23.11 30.86
C TYR A 676 -0.14 24.33 30.49
N VAL A 677 1.11 24.42 30.92
CA VAL A 677 1.98 25.53 30.53
C VAL A 677 2.19 25.55 29.01
N PHE A 678 2.45 24.38 28.41
CA PHE A 678 2.57 24.31 26.94
C PHE A 678 1.26 24.58 26.20
N TYR A 679 0.14 24.14 26.77
CA TYR A 679 -1.18 24.45 26.19
C TYR A 679 -1.49 25.94 26.25
N LEU A 680 -1.18 26.58 27.38
CA LEU A 680 -1.34 28.03 27.52
C LEU A 680 -0.36 28.82 26.67
N LEU A 681 0.88 28.32 26.46
CA LEU A 681 1.81 28.91 25.52
C LEU A 681 1.29 28.82 24.08
N ALA A 682 0.73 27.69 23.69
CA ALA A 682 0.12 27.51 22.36
C ALA A 682 -1.07 28.46 22.18
N LEU A 683 -1.95 28.54 23.19
CA LEU A 683 -3.10 29.44 23.19
C LEU A 683 -2.66 30.91 23.17
N HIS A 684 -1.65 31.29 23.95
CA HIS A 684 -1.05 32.63 23.98
C HIS A 684 -0.59 33.04 22.57
N ARG A 685 0.18 32.22 21.89
CA ARG A 685 0.64 32.47 20.51
C ARG A 685 -0.51 32.57 19.52
N GLN A 686 -1.51 31.71 19.65
CA GLN A 686 -2.69 31.72 18.80
C GLN A 686 -3.50 33.01 18.96
N LEU A 687 -3.75 33.43 20.20
CA LEU A 687 -4.50 34.66 20.49
C LEU A 687 -3.69 35.89 20.09
N GLN A 688 -2.39 35.94 20.34
CA GLN A 688 -1.52 37.04 19.92
C GLN A 688 -1.54 37.23 18.38
N ALA A 689 -1.63 36.13 17.63
CA ALA A 689 -1.72 36.19 16.17
C ALA A 689 -3.11 36.58 15.66
N ARG A 690 -4.17 36.41 16.46
CA ARG A 690 -5.57 36.58 16.04
C ARG A 690 -6.28 37.79 16.60
N LEU A 691 -5.91 38.23 17.81
CA LEU A 691 -6.53 39.36 18.49
C LEU A 691 -5.61 40.59 18.42
N PRO A 692 -6.04 41.69 17.75
CA PRO A 692 -5.20 42.89 17.61
C PRO A 692 -4.83 43.58 18.95
N ASP A 693 -5.70 43.45 19.95
CA ASP A 693 -5.57 44.05 21.29
C ASP A 693 -5.29 42.97 22.36
N TYR A 694 -4.63 41.89 21.96
CA TYR A 694 -4.34 40.77 22.87
C TYR A 694 -3.49 41.20 24.07
N ASP A 695 -3.95 40.85 25.25
CA ASP A 695 -3.24 40.96 26.51
C ASP A 695 -3.46 39.68 27.34
N TYR A 696 -2.38 39.12 27.87
CA TYR A 696 -2.42 37.83 28.62
C TYR A 696 -3.37 37.94 29.84
N ASP A 697 -3.23 38.99 30.65
CA ASP A 697 -3.98 39.14 31.89
C ASP A 697 -5.48 39.34 31.67
N ARG A 698 -5.83 39.90 30.53
CA ARG A 698 -7.21 40.15 30.14
C ARG A 698 -7.85 38.92 29.46
N HIS A 699 -7.12 38.26 28.56
CA HIS A 699 -7.71 37.27 27.67
C HIS A 699 -7.43 35.82 28.05
N ILE A 700 -6.38 35.51 28.83
CA ILE A 700 -6.13 34.14 29.30
C ILE A 700 -6.85 33.91 30.65
N GLY A 701 -7.76 32.96 30.67
CA GLY A 701 -8.46 32.53 31.88
C GLY A 701 -7.70 31.51 32.69
N GLY A 702 -6.87 30.69 32.04
CA GLY A 702 -6.07 29.64 32.68
C GLY A 702 -6.36 28.26 32.11
N ALA A 703 -5.90 27.25 32.84
CA ALA A 703 -6.09 25.83 32.53
C ALA A 703 -7.03 25.18 33.52
N LEU A 704 -7.94 24.36 33.03
CA LEU A 704 -8.92 23.60 33.78
C LEU A 704 -8.57 22.10 33.64
N TYR A 705 -8.10 21.48 34.71
CA TYR A 705 -7.94 20.04 34.79
C TYR A 705 -9.16 19.42 35.39
N TRP A 706 -9.92 18.68 34.57
CA TRP A 706 -11.16 18.08 35.02
C TRP A 706 -10.96 16.57 35.25
N PHE A 707 -10.83 16.19 36.52
CA PHE A 707 -10.83 14.80 36.96
C PHE A 707 -12.26 14.26 36.84
N VAL A 708 -12.64 13.78 35.68
CA VAL A 708 -14.04 13.50 35.32
C VAL A 708 -14.71 12.42 36.16
N ARG A 709 -13.95 11.60 36.88
CA ARG A 709 -14.51 10.66 37.89
C ARG A 709 -14.93 11.35 39.18
N GLY A 710 -14.44 12.55 39.43
CA GLY A 710 -14.77 13.37 40.61
C GLY A 710 -15.88 14.38 40.37
N VAL A 711 -16.73 14.20 39.37
CA VAL A 711 -17.82 15.12 39.05
C VAL A 711 -18.80 15.35 40.21
N ASP A 712 -18.99 14.35 41.05
CA ASP A 712 -19.84 14.35 42.25
C ASP A 712 -19.12 14.84 43.52
N ALA A 713 -17.83 15.20 43.43
CA ALA A 713 -17.10 15.84 44.54
C ALA A 713 -17.58 17.27 44.77
N GLU A 714 -17.29 17.84 45.93
CA GLU A 714 -17.69 19.19 46.32
C GLU A 714 -17.20 20.26 45.29
N ASN A 715 -15.93 20.13 44.86
CA ASN A 715 -15.30 20.96 43.85
C ASN A 715 -15.60 20.54 42.41
N GLY A 716 -16.44 19.51 42.18
CA GLY A 716 -16.77 18.97 40.88
C GLY A 716 -15.62 18.26 40.15
N GLY A 717 -14.52 17.95 40.84
CA GLY A 717 -13.31 17.36 40.23
C GLY A 717 -12.52 18.36 39.34
N ILE A 718 -12.77 19.65 39.46
CA ILE A 718 -12.10 20.67 38.64
C ILE A 718 -10.97 21.31 39.44
N CYS A 719 -9.78 21.34 38.86
CA CYS A 719 -8.62 22.06 39.35
C CYS A 719 -8.24 23.16 38.37
N HIS A 720 -8.28 24.41 38.80
CA HIS A 720 -7.91 25.56 37.99
C HIS A 720 -6.49 26.00 38.26
N GLN A 721 -5.72 26.24 37.21
CA GLN A 721 -4.35 26.72 37.27
C GLN A 721 -4.15 27.88 36.29
N ARG A 722 -3.57 28.97 36.75
CA ARG A 722 -3.23 30.10 35.90
C ARG A 722 -1.80 30.56 36.19
N PRO A 723 -0.81 30.06 35.41
CA PRO A 723 0.58 30.49 35.58
C PRO A 723 0.73 32.01 35.31
N PRO A 724 1.73 32.64 35.91
CA PRO A 724 1.95 34.07 35.71
C PRO A 724 2.36 34.35 34.25
N ARG A 725 2.00 35.51 33.76
CA ARG A 725 2.32 36.03 32.43
C ARG A 725 3.81 35.92 32.13
N GLU A 726 4.66 36.25 33.09
CA GLU A 726 6.11 36.20 32.96
C GLU A 726 6.63 34.83 32.56
N LEU A 727 6.06 33.73 33.12
CA LEU A 727 6.44 32.38 32.75
C LEU A 727 6.16 32.09 31.26
N ILE A 728 4.96 32.42 30.77
CA ILE A 728 4.55 32.13 29.42
C ILE A 728 5.37 32.96 28.42
N GLU A 729 5.59 34.26 28.66
CA GLU A 729 6.41 35.12 27.80
C GLU A 729 7.89 34.73 27.84
N THR A 730 8.40 34.22 28.97
CA THR A 730 9.78 33.74 29.07
C THR A 730 9.95 32.45 28.28
N LEU A 731 8.99 31.51 28.35
CA LEU A 731 8.99 30.30 27.55
C LEU A 731 8.81 30.61 26.06
N ASP A 732 7.99 31.61 25.72
CA ASP A 732 7.83 32.04 24.32
C ASP A 732 9.15 32.48 23.70
N ARG A 733 9.90 33.33 24.40
CA ARG A 733 11.27 33.75 24.00
C ARG A 733 12.25 32.58 23.93
N LEU A 734 12.20 31.67 24.92
CA LEU A 734 13.07 30.50 24.96
C LEU A 734 12.84 29.58 23.75
N PHE A 735 11.60 29.31 23.41
CA PHE A 735 11.24 28.52 22.23
C PHE A 735 11.59 29.21 20.90
N ALA A 736 11.60 30.54 20.88
CA ALA A 736 12.06 31.34 19.75
C ALA A 736 13.60 31.39 19.62
N GLY A 737 14.33 30.73 20.53
CA GLY A 737 15.79 30.72 20.54
C GLY A 737 16.43 32.04 21.00
N GLN A 738 15.66 32.89 21.69
CA GLN A 738 16.16 34.14 22.24
C GLN A 738 16.82 33.90 23.61
N PRO A 739 17.90 34.61 23.94
CA PRO A 739 18.54 34.48 25.24
C PRO A 739 17.58 34.95 26.36
N VAL A 740 17.42 34.11 27.35
CA VAL A 740 16.66 34.43 28.56
C VAL A 740 17.68 34.58 29.68
N GLU A 741 17.69 35.73 30.36
CA GLU A 741 18.51 35.94 31.53
C GLU A 741 18.17 34.89 32.61
N GLU A 742 19.20 34.25 33.17
CA GLU A 742 18.98 33.35 34.31
C GLU A 742 18.34 34.14 35.45
N ILE A 743 17.16 33.73 35.88
CA ILE A 743 16.54 34.29 37.08
C ILE A 743 17.36 33.77 38.27
N ASP A 744 18.35 34.57 38.69
CA ASP A 744 19.09 34.33 39.93
C ASP A 744 18.10 34.51 41.11
N HIS A 745 17.51 33.45 41.59
CA HIS A 745 16.90 33.41 42.89
C HIS A 745 17.99 33.18 43.95
N ALA A 746 18.67 34.26 44.32
CA ALA A 746 19.39 34.31 45.57
C ALA A 746 18.40 34.38 46.72
N GLY A 747 18.40 33.35 47.63
CA GLY A 747 17.70 33.41 48.87
C GLY A 747 17.08 32.07 49.30
#